data_eb2e6143e9cc2681bf79963eb6cc6ed7
#
_entry.id   eb2e6143e9cc2681bf79963eb6cc6ed7
#
_cell.length_a   1.000
_cell.length_b   1.000
_cell.length_c   1.000
_cell.angle_alpha   90.00
_cell.angle_beta   90.00
_cell.angle_gamma   90.00
#
_symmetry.space_group_name_H-M   'P 1'
#
loop_
_entity.id
_entity.type
_entity.pdbx_description
1 polymer ?
#
loop_
_entity_poly.entity_id
_entity_poly.type
_entity_poly.pdbx_seq_one_letter_code
_entity_poly.pdbx_strand_id
1 'polypeptide(L)'
;MMSFLLWVTVSALTVVAQSESLQISGQGMDPQDHPATTSEKAHPPQLSGTVVDASGAVLAGATVMVRSADGSVQKLAQSDSNGSFSISGLSAGDYQLVVSNPGFTTKEIPVTIGSTREATPLRISLNVSAVSTTVEVQGREDSLIGIADSASQGTVGAKEIEDRPILRSGEILETVPGLIITQHAGGGKANQYFLRGFNLDHGTDFAVFLDGMPLNLPSHAHGEGYADMNAVIPEFVQRLNFEKGPYYAEVGNYSSAGSANIEFYKTLPQNFFQVEGGMYGYGRAVFGVSQKLGSGSLLYGGEAFHDDGPWTHPDNYYKANGLLTYSQGGDAHGFSITFRGYHGRWNSSDQIPDIAVPLVGVFGALNPTDGGNSQRYSLQAESHRQGANSATKIVVYGFYYDLDLFSDFTYYLDDPIKGDQFEQQDRRWVAGFDAAHTIFSQWFGRKMENTFGLQVRNDWVHNGLYRTENRVRTDENDSNACNDEPIPECATNPNLVAILPAATDLNKFTDTMVGFYAENKTQWAEKFRSVMAFRGDQAIYVVTNLTPPYVATELPGAPVSDFAKLNSGTATKFLPSPKASLIFGPWYKTEFYVQGGFSFHSNDARGTTQRIEPISPDYPFPTPSTPIRPLVPTKGAEIGVRTVAVPHLQSTLSLWYLHSASELQQDGDTGGTVASASPSNRYGIEWSNFYTPMENLVFDFDFADSRALFTAIDPDDAAPGSRGGEYVPEAVGLVISSGVTVQSYKRFWGSLRLRAFGPRNLTSDAIYRSSSTVLLNAEFGYHINEKWRVSAELFNLLNRYDHDIDYAYTSRITPTAPAEFTDVFHPVEPFQARFTLIRTFGAK
;
A
#
# COMPACT_ATOMS: atom_id res chain seq x y z
N MET A 1 -21.27 -31.53 -6.67
CA MET A 1 -22.60 -31.85 -6.19
C MET A 1 -22.47 -32.28 -4.73
N MET A 2 -22.59 -31.33 -3.81
CA MET A 2 -23.12 -31.44 -2.44
C MET A 2 -22.86 -30.13 -1.74
N SER A 3 -23.96 -29.41 -1.58
CA SER A 3 -24.01 -28.10 -0.91
C SER A 3 -23.81 -28.30 0.60
N PHE A 4 -22.89 -27.52 1.20
CA PHE A 4 -22.91 -27.26 2.63
C PHE A 4 -23.20 -25.78 2.86
N LEU A 5 -24.48 -25.49 3.10
CA LEU A 5 -24.93 -24.23 3.68
C LEU A 5 -24.72 -24.30 5.19
N LEU A 6 -23.80 -23.49 5.70
CA LEU A 6 -23.70 -23.25 7.14
C LEU A 6 -24.62 -22.08 7.51
N TRP A 7 -25.70 -22.39 8.21
CA TRP A 7 -26.59 -21.44 8.85
C TRP A 7 -25.90 -20.89 10.11
N VAL A 8 -25.59 -19.60 10.11
CA VAL A 8 -25.23 -18.88 11.34
C VAL A 8 -26.51 -18.20 11.83
N THR A 9 -27.10 -18.77 12.88
CA THR A 9 -28.23 -18.14 13.61
C THR A 9 -27.65 -17.11 14.57
N VAL A 10 -27.91 -15.84 14.30
CA VAL A 10 -27.67 -14.73 15.23
C VAL A 10 -28.83 -14.69 16.19
N SER A 11 -28.60 -15.10 17.44
CA SER A 11 -29.55 -14.88 18.55
C SER A 11 -29.40 -13.45 19.06
N ALA A 12 -30.37 -12.60 18.82
CA ALA A 12 -30.48 -11.29 19.42
C ALA A 12 -30.89 -11.41 20.89
N LEU A 13 -30.01 -11.05 21.81
CA LEU A 13 -30.34 -10.82 23.21
C LEU A 13 -30.82 -9.36 23.35
N THR A 14 -32.13 -9.23 23.63
CA THR A 14 -32.77 -7.99 24.07
C THR A 14 -32.52 -7.83 25.56
N VAL A 15 -31.75 -6.82 25.95
CA VAL A 15 -31.65 -6.38 27.36
C VAL A 15 -32.55 -5.17 27.52
N VAL A 16 -33.60 -5.35 28.31
CA VAL A 16 -34.51 -4.28 28.76
C VAL A 16 -33.84 -3.58 29.94
N ALA A 17 -33.59 -2.28 29.78
CA ALA A 17 -33.12 -1.42 30.87
C ALA A 17 -34.34 -0.80 31.55
N GLN A 18 -34.57 -1.14 32.80
CA GLN A 18 -35.48 -0.43 33.68
C GLN A 18 -34.81 0.83 34.25
N SER A 19 -35.46 1.95 34.08
CA SER A 19 -35.12 3.22 34.70
C SER A 19 -35.81 3.30 36.05
N GLU A 20 -35.06 3.32 37.16
CA GLU A 20 -35.56 3.77 38.45
C GLU A 20 -35.21 5.22 38.70
N SER A 21 -36.22 6.02 38.88
CA SER A 21 -36.15 7.42 39.29
C SER A 21 -36.17 7.50 40.85
N LEU A 22 -35.15 8.03 41.45
CA LEU A 22 -35.12 8.40 42.85
C LEU A 22 -35.39 9.91 42.97
N GLN A 23 -36.56 10.24 43.54
CA GLN A 23 -36.87 11.54 44.09
C GLN A 23 -36.33 11.63 45.52
N ILE A 24 -35.64 12.70 45.82
CA ILE A 24 -35.39 13.12 47.21
C ILE A 24 -35.90 14.53 47.37
N SER A 25 -36.83 14.64 48.32
CA SER A 25 -37.51 15.84 48.77
C SER A 25 -36.60 16.76 49.58
N GLY A 26 -36.80 18.06 49.40
CA GLY A 26 -36.15 19.09 50.14
C GLY A 26 -36.72 19.35 51.53
N GLN A 27 -35.91 19.96 52.35
CA GLN A 27 -36.39 20.84 53.42
C GLN A 27 -35.40 22.03 53.58
N GLY A 28 -35.98 23.23 53.54
CA GLY A 28 -35.27 24.48 53.72
C GLY A 28 -35.12 24.93 55.17
N MET A 29 -34.25 25.88 55.40
CA MET A 29 -34.34 26.91 56.44
C MET A 29 -33.46 28.11 56.08
N ASP A 30 -34.05 29.28 56.10
CA ASP A 30 -33.56 30.63 56.05
C ASP A 30 -33.48 31.20 57.46
N PRO A 31 -33.03 32.48 57.77
CA PRO A 31 -31.97 33.33 57.27
C PRO A 31 -31.13 34.03 58.36
N GLN A 32 -30.38 35.04 57.98
CA GLN A 32 -29.77 36.21 58.69
C GLN A 32 -28.29 36.08 59.07
N ASP A 33 -27.37 36.96 58.65
CA ASP A 33 -27.16 38.37 58.91
C ASP A 33 -25.98 38.91 58.00
N HIS A 34 -26.10 40.11 57.49
CA HIS A 34 -25.03 40.95 56.94
C HIS A 34 -24.28 41.68 58.14
N PRO A 35 -23.03 42.24 57.97
CA PRO A 35 -22.52 43.02 56.86
C PRO A 35 -20.98 42.94 56.62
N ALA A 36 -20.48 43.38 55.49
CA ALA A 36 -19.40 44.35 55.30
C ALA A 36 -18.75 44.27 53.94
N THR A 37 -18.89 45.32 53.21
CA THR A 37 -18.23 45.61 51.93
C THR A 37 -16.72 45.67 52.06
N THR A 38 -15.99 44.79 51.33
CA THR A 38 -14.66 45.07 50.86
C THR A 38 -14.62 44.94 49.35
N SER A 39 -14.23 45.99 48.67
CA SER A 39 -14.02 46.07 47.23
C SER A 39 -12.96 45.05 46.77
N GLU A 40 -13.42 43.94 46.20
CA GLU A 40 -12.57 42.89 45.62
C GLU A 40 -12.29 43.24 44.17
N LYS A 41 -10.99 43.43 43.88
CA LYS A 41 -10.51 43.60 42.48
C LYS A 41 -11.00 42.41 41.65
N ALA A 42 -11.71 42.68 40.56
CA ALA A 42 -12.13 41.68 39.60
C ALA A 42 -10.91 40.94 39.06
N HIS A 43 -10.77 39.66 39.42
CA HIS A 43 -9.79 38.78 38.79
C HIS A 43 -10.31 38.37 37.42
N PRO A 44 -9.42 38.26 36.39
CA PRO A 44 -9.83 37.82 35.05
C PRO A 44 -10.38 36.38 35.09
N PRO A 45 -11.27 36.02 34.18
CA PRO A 45 -11.84 34.70 34.10
C PRO A 45 -10.74 33.64 34.05
N GLN A 46 -10.89 32.57 34.85
CA GLN A 46 -9.93 31.47 34.95
C GLN A 46 -10.61 30.16 34.62
N LEU A 47 -10.06 29.43 33.63
CA LEU A 47 -10.45 28.07 33.29
C LEU A 47 -9.55 27.11 34.04
N SER A 48 -10.10 26.23 34.89
CA SER A 48 -9.34 25.24 35.64
C SER A 48 -10.00 23.87 35.59
N GLY A 49 -9.21 22.83 35.86
CA GLY A 49 -9.71 21.47 35.87
C GLY A 49 -8.66 20.43 36.23
N THR A 50 -9.04 19.18 36.20
CA THR A 50 -8.17 18.03 36.45
C THR A 50 -8.27 17.06 35.30
N VAL A 51 -7.13 16.62 34.77
CA VAL A 51 -7.03 15.58 33.74
C VAL A 51 -6.80 14.25 34.43
N VAL A 52 -7.62 13.26 34.08
CA VAL A 52 -7.57 11.91 34.65
C VAL A 52 -7.65 10.87 33.53
N ASP A 53 -7.24 9.64 33.80
CA ASP A 53 -7.52 8.50 32.91
C ASP A 53 -8.93 7.93 33.11
N ALA A 54 -9.28 6.91 32.33
CA ALA A 54 -10.60 6.25 32.41
C ALA A 54 -10.85 5.54 33.76
N SER A 55 -9.81 5.22 34.54
CA SER A 55 -9.90 4.68 35.90
C SER A 55 -10.06 5.75 36.98
N GLY A 56 -9.91 7.03 36.59
CA GLY A 56 -9.92 8.17 37.49
C GLY A 56 -8.56 8.53 38.10
N ALA A 57 -7.47 7.87 37.69
CA ALA A 57 -6.13 8.22 38.09
C ALA A 57 -5.68 9.52 37.41
N VAL A 58 -4.97 10.40 38.14
CA VAL A 58 -4.55 11.70 37.62
C VAL A 58 -3.46 11.59 36.60
N LEU A 59 -3.54 12.40 35.55
CA LEU A 59 -2.58 12.45 34.44
C LEU A 59 -1.73 13.73 34.57
N ALA A 60 -0.49 13.57 34.98
CA ALA A 60 0.49 14.65 35.01
C ALA A 60 1.09 14.89 33.61
N GLY A 61 1.40 16.17 33.28
CA GLY A 61 2.02 16.53 32.02
C GLY A 61 1.10 16.54 30.81
N ALA A 62 -0.21 16.36 31.01
CA ALA A 62 -1.17 16.46 29.92
C ALA A 62 -1.19 17.89 29.36
N THR A 63 -1.11 18.01 28.05
CA THR A 63 -1.20 19.30 27.34
C THR A 63 -2.66 19.71 27.22
N VAL A 64 -2.97 20.93 27.67
CA VAL A 64 -4.31 21.54 27.62
C VAL A 64 -4.22 22.79 26.75
N MET A 65 -4.82 22.76 25.58
CA MET A 65 -4.80 23.82 24.60
C MET A 65 -6.18 24.43 24.46
N VAL A 66 -6.28 25.74 24.43
CA VAL A 66 -7.53 26.49 24.19
C VAL A 66 -7.46 27.07 22.78
N ARG A 67 -8.42 26.71 21.94
CA ARG A 67 -8.61 27.26 20.58
C ARG A 67 -9.87 28.12 20.54
N SER A 68 -9.81 29.22 19.79
CA SER A 68 -11.01 29.99 19.44
C SER A 68 -11.81 29.35 18.32
N ALA A 69 -12.99 29.86 18.04
CA ALA A 69 -13.88 29.31 17.00
C ALA A 69 -13.29 29.32 15.57
N ASP A 70 -12.28 30.16 15.32
CA ASP A 70 -11.53 30.22 14.05
C ASP A 70 -10.35 29.24 14.00
N GLY A 71 -10.19 28.39 15.03
CA GLY A 71 -9.12 27.41 15.12
C GLY A 71 -7.79 27.91 15.67
N SER A 72 -7.64 29.22 15.91
CA SER A 72 -6.40 29.78 16.42
C SER A 72 -6.16 29.42 17.89
N VAL A 73 -4.89 29.04 18.23
CA VAL A 73 -4.47 28.72 19.60
C VAL A 73 -4.39 30.00 20.44
N GLN A 74 -5.22 30.09 21.46
CA GLN A 74 -5.24 31.24 22.37
C GLN A 74 -4.34 31.05 23.58
N LYS A 75 -4.31 29.87 24.17
CA LYS A 75 -3.53 29.52 25.36
C LYS A 75 -3.15 28.05 25.40
N LEU A 76 -2.03 27.79 26.06
CA LEU A 76 -1.51 26.46 26.34
C LEU A 76 -1.16 26.32 27.82
N ALA A 77 -1.51 25.18 28.43
CA ALA A 77 -1.11 24.81 29.79
C ALA A 77 -0.76 23.31 29.84
N GLN A 78 -0.05 22.92 30.89
CA GLN A 78 0.18 21.51 31.21
C GLN A 78 -0.39 21.18 32.59
N SER A 79 -0.92 19.96 32.76
CA SER A 79 -1.35 19.50 34.07
C SER A 79 -0.15 19.22 35.00
N ASP A 80 -0.29 19.57 36.27
CA ASP A 80 0.72 19.35 37.32
C ASP A 80 0.77 17.85 37.78
N SER A 81 1.55 17.55 38.80
CA SER A 81 1.66 16.19 39.38
C SER A 81 0.34 15.65 39.95
N ASN A 82 -0.66 16.50 40.22
CA ASN A 82 -1.99 16.11 40.68
C ASN A 82 -3.01 16.08 39.51
N GLY A 83 -2.53 16.18 38.27
CA GLY A 83 -3.35 16.27 37.08
C GLY A 83 -4.09 17.59 36.89
N SER A 84 -3.82 18.60 37.75
CA SER A 84 -4.56 19.86 37.74
C SER A 84 -3.96 20.87 36.76
N PHE A 85 -4.83 21.60 36.04
CA PHE A 85 -4.41 22.69 35.15
C PHE A 85 -5.20 23.97 35.45
N SER A 86 -4.62 25.11 35.06
CA SER A 86 -5.24 26.40 35.21
C SER A 86 -4.78 27.35 34.08
N ILE A 87 -5.76 27.97 33.42
CA ILE A 87 -5.56 28.93 32.32
C ILE A 87 -6.29 30.22 32.64
N SER A 88 -5.55 31.32 32.71
CA SER A 88 -6.08 32.65 33.01
C SER A 88 -5.90 33.59 31.83
N GLY A 89 -6.69 34.72 31.83
CA GLY A 89 -6.55 35.76 30.81
C GLY A 89 -7.17 35.40 29.45
N LEU A 90 -8.20 34.58 29.43
CA LEU A 90 -9.06 34.39 28.28
C LEU A 90 -10.19 35.42 28.30
N SER A 91 -10.61 35.90 27.14
CA SER A 91 -11.78 36.76 27.01
C SER A 91 -13.08 35.93 27.15
N ALA A 92 -14.19 36.59 27.49
CA ALA A 92 -15.50 35.91 27.44
C ALA A 92 -15.83 35.51 25.98
N GLY A 93 -16.23 34.25 25.76
CA GLY A 93 -16.53 33.70 24.45
C GLY A 93 -16.55 32.17 24.44
N ASP A 94 -16.83 31.61 23.28
CA ASP A 94 -16.83 30.17 23.05
C ASP A 94 -15.45 29.71 22.54
N TYR A 95 -14.95 28.63 23.15
CA TYR A 95 -13.65 28.06 22.87
C TYR A 95 -13.76 26.55 22.75
N GLN A 96 -12.75 25.96 22.09
CA GLN A 96 -12.53 24.52 22.07
C GLN A 96 -11.31 24.18 22.93
N LEU A 97 -11.50 23.33 23.92
CA LEU A 97 -10.43 22.85 24.79
C LEU A 97 -9.94 21.52 24.24
N VAL A 98 -8.71 21.46 23.77
CA VAL A 98 -8.06 20.26 23.25
C VAL A 98 -7.11 19.74 24.32
N VAL A 99 -7.34 18.53 24.83
CA VAL A 99 -6.55 17.91 25.89
C VAL A 99 -5.91 16.65 25.38
N SER A 100 -4.58 16.59 25.45
CA SER A 100 -3.79 15.45 24.97
C SER A 100 -2.73 15.05 26.03
N ASN A 101 -2.44 13.76 26.07
CA ASN A 101 -1.33 13.21 26.86
C ASN A 101 -0.74 12.02 26.10
N PRO A 102 0.60 11.84 26.01
CA PRO A 102 1.20 10.67 25.36
C PRO A 102 0.60 9.36 25.87
N GLY A 103 0.16 8.51 24.95
CA GLY A 103 -0.53 7.26 25.27
C GLY A 103 -2.03 7.38 25.57
N PHE A 104 -2.63 8.54 25.33
CA PHE A 104 -4.07 8.77 25.52
C PHE A 104 -4.69 9.42 24.28
N THR A 105 -5.95 9.10 24.02
CA THR A 105 -6.72 9.73 22.95
C THR A 105 -6.93 11.20 23.26
N THR A 106 -6.60 12.07 22.31
CA THR A 106 -6.87 13.52 22.43
C THR A 106 -8.37 13.75 22.55
N LYS A 107 -8.76 14.62 23.48
CA LYS A 107 -10.17 14.94 23.71
C LYS A 107 -10.44 16.42 23.46
N GLU A 108 -11.44 16.69 22.66
CA GLU A 108 -11.92 18.04 22.37
C GLU A 108 -13.24 18.30 23.12
N ILE A 109 -13.32 19.44 23.80
CA ILE A 109 -14.46 19.79 24.63
C ILE A 109 -14.83 21.25 24.36
N PRO A 110 -16.04 21.55 23.91
CA PRO A 110 -16.50 22.92 23.81
C PRO A 110 -16.67 23.52 25.20
N VAL A 111 -16.10 24.73 25.43
CA VAL A 111 -16.19 25.46 26.69
C VAL A 111 -16.59 26.92 26.43
N THR A 112 -17.56 27.40 27.16
CA THR A 112 -17.98 28.81 27.12
C THR A 112 -17.43 29.53 28.35
N ILE A 113 -16.66 30.58 28.14
CA ILE A 113 -16.11 31.43 29.20
C ILE A 113 -17.03 32.63 29.36
N GLY A 114 -17.68 32.72 30.52
CA GLY A 114 -18.55 33.82 30.87
C GLY A 114 -17.77 35.08 31.32
N SER A 115 -18.48 36.21 31.35
CA SER A 115 -17.95 37.49 31.83
C SER A 115 -17.92 37.58 33.36
N THR A 116 -18.52 36.62 34.08
CA THR A 116 -18.60 36.60 35.55
C THR A 116 -17.91 35.36 36.12
N ARG A 117 -17.34 35.50 37.31
CA ARG A 117 -16.50 34.61 38.09
C ARG A 117 -17.09 33.20 38.25
N GLU A 118 -16.18 32.20 38.17
CA GLU A 118 -16.31 30.78 38.45
C GLU A 118 -16.85 29.91 37.32
N ALA A 119 -15.93 29.46 36.44
CA ALA A 119 -16.16 28.21 35.74
C ALA A 119 -15.98 27.04 36.73
N THR A 120 -16.95 26.18 36.85
CA THR A 120 -16.84 24.93 37.61
C THR A 120 -15.58 24.18 37.13
N PRO A 121 -14.69 23.72 38.04
CA PRO A 121 -13.49 22.99 37.61
C PRO A 121 -13.86 21.78 36.76
N LEU A 122 -13.27 21.70 35.58
CA LEU A 122 -13.52 20.62 34.62
C LEU A 122 -12.81 19.35 35.10
N ARG A 123 -13.50 18.21 35.07
CA ARG A 123 -12.87 16.88 35.16
C ARG A 123 -12.85 16.25 33.80
N ILE A 124 -11.65 16.10 33.25
CA ILE A 124 -11.46 15.63 31.88
C ILE A 124 -10.83 14.24 31.93
N SER A 125 -11.61 13.23 31.57
CA SER A 125 -11.09 11.88 31.46
C SER A 125 -10.60 11.64 30.04
N LEU A 126 -9.32 11.25 29.91
CA LEU A 126 -8.74 10.75 28.66
C LEU A 126 -8.78 9.22 28.66
N ASN A 127 -9.15 8.66 27.53
CA ASN A 127 -9.05 7.23 27.31
C ASN A 127 -7.63 6.88 26.88
N VAL A 128 -7.13 5.71 27.27
CA VAL A 128 -5.85 5.21 26.75
C VAL A 128 -5.97 5.07 25.24
N SER A 129 -5.01 5.60 24.51
CA SER A 129 -4.94 5.42 23.04
C SER A 129 -4.70 3.95 22.76
N ALA A 130 -5.57 3.33 21.98
CA ALA A 130 -5.29 1.99 21.48
C ALA A 130 -4.04 2.05 20.60
N VAL A 131 -3.11 1.17 20.82
CA VAL A 131 -1.93 1.00 19.98
C VAL A 131 -2.35 0.27 18.72
N SER A 132 -2.82 0.94 17.88
CA SER A 132 -3.00 0.89 16.44
C SER A 132 -4.16 1.82 16.14
N THR A 133 -3.88 2.88 15.50
CA THR A 133 -4.83 3.59 14.66
C THR A 133 -5.55 4.81 15.14
N THR A 134 -5.28 5.49 16.24
CA THR A 134 -5.85 6.85 16.25
C THR A 134 -5.07 7.84 17.12
N VAL A 135 -3.83 8.03 16.79
CA VAL A 135 -3.37 9.41 16.75
C VAL A 135 -4.00 9.95 15.47
N GLU A 136 -4.87 10.96 15.54
CA GLU A 136 -5.21 11.75 14.35
C GLU A 136 -3.94 12.48 13.90
N VAL A 137 -3.09 11.75 13.21
CA VAL A 137 -1.94 12.29 12.51
C VAL A 137 -2.54 12.90 11.26
N GLN A 138 -2.70 14.21 11.27
CA GLN A 138 -3.21 14.95 10.10
C GLN A 138 -2.18 15.07 8.98
N GLY A 139 -0.95 14.60 9.21
CA GLY A 139 0.15 14.61 8.24
C GLY A 139 1.49 14.30 8.90
N ARG A 140 2.58 14.36 8.15
CA ARG A 140 3.95 14.20 8.68
C ARG A 140 4.30 15.26 9.76
N GLU A 141 3.47 16.28 9.92
CA GLU A 141 3.64 17.33 10.93
C GLU A 141 3.59 16.82 12.35
N ASP A 142 2.89 15.71 12.59
CA ASP A 142 2.74 15.13 13.91
C ASP A 142 3.97 14.28 14.28
N SER A 143 4.63 14.69 15.35
CA SER A 143 5.77 13.94 15.86
C SER A 143 5.35 12.58 16.38
N LEU A 144 5.92 11.50 15.84
CA LEU A 144 5.77 10.15 16.34
C LEU A 144 6.75 9.82 17.50
N ILE A 145 7.44 10.80 18.07
CA ILE A 145 8.29 10.64 19.26
C ILE A 145 7.44 10.14 20.42
N GLY A 146 7.86 9.07 21.06
CA GLY A 146 7.12 8.38 22.14
C GLY A 146 6.06 7.40 21.67
N ILE A 147 5.81 7.30 20.36
CA ILE A 147 4.74 6.49 19.77
C ILE A 147 5.31 5.44 18.80
N ALA A 148 6.15 5.85 17.85
CA ALA A 148 6.66 4.96 16.82
C ALA A 148 7.47 3.78 17.39
N ASP A 149 7.31 2.62 16.78
CA ASP A 149 8.05 1.39 17.11
C ASP A 149 9.35 1.29 16.31
N SER A 150 9.50 2.10 15.25
CA SER A 150 10.70 2.20 14.43
C SER A 150 10.99 3.62 13.93
N ALA A 151 12.22 3.85 13.44
CA ALA A 151 12.57 5.08 12.76
C ALA A 151 11.92 5.16 11.36
N SER A 152 11.72 4.03 10.70
CA SER A 152 11.25 3.89 9.33
C SER A 152 9.73 3.71 9.18
N GLN A 153 8.97 4.02 10.23
CA GLN A 153 7.50 4.05 10.26
C GLN A 153 6.98 5.49 10.11
N GLY A 154 5.83 5.66 9.45
CA GLY A 154 5.24 6.99 9.30
C GLY A 154 3.78 6.98 8.89
N THR A 155 3.19 8.17 8.90
CA THR A 155 1.84 8.44 8.43
C THR A 155 1.86 9.64 7.50
N VAL A 156 1.13 9.56 6.40
CA VAL A 156 0.91 10.63 5.42
C VAL A 156 -0.57 10.98 5.44
N GLY A 157 -0.90 12.23 5.67
CA GLY A 157 -2.29 12.69 5.74
C GLY A 157 -2.86 13.11 4.38
N ALA A 158 -4.18 13.25 4.33
CA ALA A 158 -4.91 13.64 3.11
C ALA A 158 -4.37 14.93 2.47
N LYS A 159 -4.02 15.93 3.28
CA LYS A 159 -3.53 17.21 2.78
C LYS A 159 -2.21 17.07 2.03
N GLU A 160 -1.29 16.23 2.51
CA GLU A 160 -0.03 15.97 1.82
C GLU A 160 -0.24 15.24 0.49
N ILE A 161 -1.22 14.34 0.43
CA ILE A 161 -1.61 13.63 -0.81
C ILE A 161 -2.24 14.62 -1.77
N GLU A 162 -3.16 15.47 -1.30
CA GLU A 162 -3.84 16.49 -2.11
C GLU A 162 -2.89 17.53 -2.71
N ASP A 163 -1.81 17.89 -2.01
CA ASP A 163 -0.84 18.90 -2.44
C ASP A 163 0.23 18.34 -3.40
N ARG A 164 0.11 17.08 -3.87
CA ARG A 164 1.06 16.45 -4.79
C ARG A 164 0.43 16.24 -6.16
N PRO A 165 1.11 16.60 -7.25
CA PRO A 165 0.70 16.19 -8.59
C PRO A 165 0.82 14.65 -8.67
N ILE A 166 -0.27 13.99 -9.03
CA ILE A 166 -0.39 12.52 -9.12
C ILE A 166 -0.75 12.15 -10.55
N LEU A 167 0.18 11.51 -11.25
CA LEU A 167 -0.03 11.09 -12.63
C LEU A 167 -0.96 9.88 -12.72
N ARG A 168 -0.72 8.88 -11.82
CA ARG A 168 -1.47 7.61 -11.73
C ARG A 168 -1.84 7.30 -10.28
N SER A 169 -2.97 6.62 -10.05
CA SER A 169 -3.46 6.31 -8.68
C SER A 169 -2.42 5.60 -7.80
N GLY A 170 -1.55 4.76 -8.38
CA GLY A 170 -0.48 4.07 -7.66
C GLY A 170 0.56 4.99 -7.04
N GLU A 171 0.81 6.16 -7.64
CA GLU A 171 1.83 7.11 -7.15
C GLU A 171 1.53 7.71 -5.77
N ILE A 172 0.33 7.50 -5.22
CA ILE A 172 0.05 7.78 -3.81
C ILE A 172 1.07 7.07 -2.90
N LEU A 173 1.50 5.86 -3.27
CA LEU A 173 2.47 5.10 -2.51
C LEU A 173 3.89 5.73 -2.54
N GLU A 174 4.23 6.60 -3.51
CA GLU A 174 5.50 7.35 -3.50
C GLU A 174 5.58 8.39 -2.36
N THR A 175 4.53 8.57 -1.61
CA THR A 175 4.58 9.30 -0.33
C THR A 175 5.34 8.51 0.74
N VAL A 176 5.55 7.20 0.56
CA VAL A 176 6.43 6.38 1.40
C VAL A 176 7.89 6.68 1.02
N PRO A 177 8.72 7.19 1.93
CA PRO A 177 10.10 7.57 1.61
C PRO A 177 10.91 6.43 1.00
N GLY A 178 11.52 6.67 -0.16
CA GLY A 178 12.37 5.69 -0.87
C GLY A 178 11.61 4.70 -1.76
N LEU A 179 10.27 4.76 -1.83
CA LEU A 179 9.47 3.96 -2.75
C LEU A 179 9.32 4.68 -4.09
N ILE A 180 9.52 3.96 -5.18
CA ILE A 180 9.33 4.41 -6.57
C ILE A 180 8.28 3.54 -7.24
N ILE A 181 7.43 4.18 -8.02
CA ILE A 181 6.36 3.57 -8.81
C ILE A 181 6.65 3.80 -10.29
N THR A 182 6.66 2.77 -11.09
CA THR A 182 6.88 2.84 -12.54
C THR A 182 5.78 2.15 -13.32
N GLN A 183 5.76 2.34 -14.63
CA GLN A 183 4.84 1.68 -15.54
C GLN A 183 5.62 1.07 -16.70
N HIS A 184 5.34 -0.18 -17.06
CA HIS A 184 5.99 -0.85 -18.19
C HIS A 184 5.04 -1.20 -19.34
N ALA A 185 3.76 -0.92 -19.15
CA ALA A 185 2.71 -1.21 -20.12
C ALA A 185 1.55 -0.22 -19.94
N GLY A 186 0.48 -0.36 -20.68
CA GLY A 186 -0.68 0.53 -20.69
C GLY A 186 -1.29 0.83 -19.33
N GLY A 187 -1.93 1.97 -19.18
CA GLY A 187 -2.34 2.60 -17.92
C GLY A 187 -3.26 1.76 -17.04
N GLY A 188 -3.96 0.75 -17.57
CA GLY A 188 -4.86 -0.11 -16.79
C GLY A 188 -4.19 -1.29 -16.09
N LYS A 189 -2.94 -1.61 -16.41
CA LYS A 189 -2.14 -2.63 -15.73
C LYS A 189 -1.65 -2.09 -14.38
N ALA A 190 -1.43 -2.97 -13.39
CA ALA A 190 -0.82 -2.56 -12.13
C ALA A 190 0.57 -1.95 -12.34
N ASN A 191 0.92 -0.99 -11.51
CA ASN A 191 2.24 -0.39 -11.52
C ASN A 191 3.30 -1.37 -11.02
N GLN A 192 4.56 -1.10 -11.34
CA GLN A 192 5.72 -1.74 -10.69
C GLN A 192 6.23 -0.89 -9.52
N TYR A 193 6.75 -1.56 -8.51
CA TYR A 193 7.15 -0.94 -7.25
C TYR A 193 8.59 -1.28 -6.92
N PHE A 194 9.36 -0.29 -6.43
CA PHE A 194 10.75 -0.47 -6.00
C PHE A 194 10.95 0.09 -4.61
N LEU A 195 11.50 -0.69 -3.70
CA LEU A 195 11.80 -0.27 -2.33
C LEU A 195 12.97 -1.10 -1.77
N ARG A 196 13.93 -0.47 -1.10
CA ARG A 196 15.04 -1.15 -0.41
C ARG A 196 15.80 -2.15 -1.30
N GLY A 197 16.04 -1.78 -2.56
CA GLY A 197 16.73 -2.62 -3.52
C GLY A 197 15.96 -3.87 -3.96
N PHE A 198 14.66 -3.96 -3.67
CA PHE A 198 13.77 -4.90 -4.34
C PHE A 198 13.24 -4.27 -5.63
N ASN A 199 13.23 -5.05 -6.72
CA ASN A 199 12.18 -4.96 -7.69
C ASN A 199 11.01 -5.77 -7.12
N LEU A 200 9.95 -5.08 -6.73
CA LEU A 200 8.78 -5.70 -6.11
C LEU A 200 7.79 -6.20 -7.17
N ASP A 201 8.21 -6.19 -8.43
CA ASP A 201 7.32 -6.40 -9.56
C ASP A 201 6.02 -5.61 -9.37
N HIS A 202 4.88 -6.24 -9.34
CA HIS A 202 3.60 -5.59 -9.10
C HIS A 202 3.12 -5.65 -7.64
N GLY A 203 4.02 -5.96 -6.66
CA GLY A 203 3.66 -5.91 -5.24
C GLY A 203 4.27 -6.99 -4.34
N THR A 204 5.21 -7.82 -4.81
CA THR A 204 5.93 -8.75 -3.93
C THR A 204 6.69 -7.98 -2.85
N ASP A 205 6.88 -8.59 -1.69
CA ASP A 205 7.67 -8.06 -0.58
C ASP A 205 7.26 -6.68 -0.03
N PHE A 206 6.14 -6.11 -0.54
CA PHE A 206 5.52 -4.89 -0.02
C PHE A 206 4.01 -5.09 0.13
N ALA A 207 3.55 -5.28 1.37
CA ALA A 207 2.15 -5.54 1.65
C ALA A 207 1.31 -4.26 1.57
N VAL A 208 0.35 -4.20 0.66
CA VAL A 208 -0.54 -3.05 0.47
C VAL A 208 -1.94 -3.40 0.94
N PHE A 209 -2.52 -2.53 1.77
CA PHE A 209 -3.86 -2.67 2.30
C PHE A 209 -4.74 -1.47 1.98
N LEU A 210 -6.03 -1.71 1.82
CA LEU A 210 -7.07 -0.69 1.73
C LEU A 210 -8.07 -0.89 2.86
N ASP A 211 -8.07 0.00 3.86
CA ASP A 211 -8.84 -0.12 5.12
C ASP A 211 -8.57 -1.46 5.85
N GLY A 212 -7.37 -2.03 5.74
CA GLY A 212 -6.99 -3.32 6.30
C GLY A 212 -7.34 -4.54 5.44
N MET A 213 -8.01 -4.39 4.30
CA MET A 213 -8.19 -5.44 3.30
C MET A 213 -6.95 -5.51 2.40
N PRO A 214 -6.26 -6.66 2.23
CA PRO A 214 -5.09 -6.77 1.38
C PRO A 214 -5.43 -6.55 -0.10
N LEU A 215 -4.59 -5.76 -0.78
CA LEU A 215 -4.66 -5.54 -2.23
C LEU A 215 -3.83 -6.57 -3.00
N ASN A 216 -2.70 -7.02 -2.45
CA ASN A 216 -1.84 -8.01 -3.09
C ASN A 216 -2.59 -9.31 -3.38
N LEU A 217 -2.40 -9.86 -4.58
CA LEU A 217 -2.98 -11.12 -5.05
C LEU A 217 -1.87 -12.17 -5.15
N PRO A 218 -1.81 -13.14 -4.23
CA PRO A 218 -0.84 -14.23 -4.33
C PRO A 218 -1.19 -15.16 -5.48
N SER A 219 -0.18 -15.80 -6.06
CA SER A 219 -0.32 -16.77 -7.14
C SER A 219 -1.12 -16.21 -8.33
N HIS A 220 -0.83 -14.97 -8.70
CA HIS A 220 -1.52 -14.29 -9.78
C HIS A 220 -1.02 -14.74 -11.15
N ALA A 221 -1.88 -14.69 -12.18
CA ALA A 221 -1.51 -15.15 -13.52
C ALA A 221 -0.39 -14.32 -14.16
N HIS A 222 -0.26 -13.04 -13.81
CA HIS A 222 0.79 -12.17 -14.36
C HIS A 222 2.05 -12.16 -13.48
N GLY A 223 1.93 -11.97 -12.18
CA GLY A 223 3.09 -11.92 -11.28
C GLY A 223 2.70 -12.14 -9.83
N GLU A 224 3.59 -12.66 -9.03
CA GLU A 224 3.34 -12.95 -7.63
C GLU A 224 3.06 -11.65 -6.84
N GLY A 225 2.05 -11.65 -5.97
CA GLY A 225 1.73 -10.51 -5.12
C GLY A 225 1.08 -9.30 -5.81
N TYR A 226 0.55 -9.46 -7.02
CA TYR A 226 -0.02 -8.40 -7.85
C TYR A 226 -0.96 -7.45 -7.09
N ALA A 227 -0.57 -6.17 -6.96
CA ALA A 227 -1.30 -5.14 -6.22
C ALA A 227 -1.79 -4.04 -7.18
N ASP A 228 -3.01 -4.19 -7.68
CA ASP A 228 -3.65 -3.21 -8.56
C ASP A 228 -4.22 -2.03 -7.77
N MET A 229 -3.59 -0.86 -7.93
CA MET A 229 -3.98 0.40 -7.31
C MET A 229 -5.04 1.18 -8.10
N ASN A 230 -5.46 0.72 -9.28
CA ASN A 230 -6.43 1.42 -10.11
C ASN A 230 -7.82 1.55 -9.47
N ALA A 231 -8.14 0.68 -8.50
CA ALA A 231 -9.34 0.75 -7.68
C ALA A 231 -9.31 1.86 -6.60
N VAL A 232 -8.19 2.53 -6.39
CA VAL A 232 -8.03 3.58 -5.38
C VAL A 232 -8.34 4.94 -5.99
N ILE A 233 -9.26 5.67 -5.36
CA ILE A 233 -9.58 7.06 -5.71
C ILE A 233 -8.87 7.98 -4.72
N PRO A 234 -7.87 8.78 -5.14
CA PRO A 234 -7.03 9.59 -4.24
C PRO A 234 -7.80 10.50 -3.30
N GLU A 235 -8.86 11.13 -3.77
CA GLU A 235 -9.66 12.11 -3.02
C GLU A 235 -10.43 11.50 -1.83
N PHE A 236 -10.52 10.18 -1.77
CA PHE A 236 -11.12 9.49 -0.63
C PHE A 236 -10.10 9.03 0.42
N VAL A 237 -8.80 9.18 0.15
CA VAL A 237 -7.77 8.80 1.09
C VAL A 237 -7.70 9.81 2.24
N GLN A 238 -7.97 9.32 3.45
CA GLN A 238 -7.82 10.10 4.68
C GLN A 238 -6.37 10.13 5.13
N ARG A 239 -5.70 8.96 5.06
CA ARG A 239 -4.29 8.79 5.42
C ARG A 239 -3.72 7.52 4.83
N LEU A 240 -2.39 7.49 4.80
CA LEU A 240 -1.60 6.32 4.47
C LEU A 240 -0.63 6.07 5.62
N ASN A 241 -0.73 4.92 6.26
CA ASN A 241 0.22 4.47 7.27
C ASN A 241 1.20 3.52 6.63
N PHE A 242 2.50 3.73 6.83
CA PHE A 242 3.53 2.88 6.28
C PHE A 242 4.53 2.41 7.34
N GLU A 243 5.07 1.24 7.10
CA GLU A 243 6.03 0.56 7.93
C GLU A 243 7.05 -0.12 7.03
N LYS A 244 8.36 0.05 7.30
CA LYS A 244 9.40 -0.55 6.46
C LYS A 244 10.17 -1.63 7.21
N GLY A 245 10.43 -2.75 6.50
CA GLY A 245 11.12 -3.91 7.03
C GLY A 245 10.24 -4.90 7.79
N PRO A 246 10.80 -6.06 8.18
CA PRO A 246 10.07 -7.22 8.70
C PRO A 246 9.81 -7.15 10.23
N TYR A 247 9.48 -5.99 10.79
CA TYR A 247 9.52 -5.77 12.25
C TYR A 247 8.14 -5.77 12.92
N TYR A 248 7.03 -5.80 12.17
CA TYR A 248 5.66 -5.61 12.65
C TYR A 248 4.89 -6.92 12.66
N ALA A 249 4.24 -7.24 13.78
CA ALA A 249 3.61 -8.55 13.97
C ALA A 249 2.30 -8.70 13.20
N GLU A 250 1.56 -7.62 13.01
CA GLU A 250 0.27 -7.61 12.30
C GLU A 250 0.41 -7.81 10.80
N VAL A 251 1.60 -7.58 10.23
CA VAL A 251 1.83 -7.77 8.80
C VAL A 251 2.51 -9.12 8.55
N GLY A 252 1.91 -9.93 7.70
CA GLY A 252 2.39 -11.27 7.35
C GLY A 252 3.04 -11.33 5.98
N ASN A 253 2.31 -11.91 5.02
CA ASN A 253 2.81 -12.10 3.65
C ASN A 253 3.20 -10.76 2.99
N TYR A 254 4.23 -10.78 2.16
CA TYR A 254 4.79 -9.66 1.38
C TYR A 254 5.31 -8.49 2.21
N SER A 255 5.72 -8.68 3.46
CA SER A 255 6.20 -7.57 4.30
C SER A 255 7.71 -7.49 4.50
N SER A 256 8.51 -8.09 3.60
CA SER A 256 9.98 -8.10 3.72
C SER A 256 10.58 -6.70 3.55
N ALA A 257 10.14 -5.94 2.55
CA ALA A 257 10.54 -4.54 2.35
C ALA A 257 9.72 -3.59 3.23
N GLY A 258 8.44 -3.92 3.46
CA GLY A 258 7.55 -3.11 4.28
C GLY A 258 6.08 -3.31 3.96
N SER A 259 5.26 -2.36 4.43
CA SER A 259 3.82 -2.33 4.19
C SER A 259 3.27 -0.91 4.12
N ALA A 260 2.11 -0.77 3.48
CA ALA A 260 1.30 0.44 3.51
C ALA A 260 -0.17 0.09 3.68
N ASN A 261 -0.85 0.80 4.59
CA ASN A 261 -2.30 0.73 4.74
C ASN A 261 -2.92 2.08 4.37
N ILE A 262 -3.70 2.08 3.30
CA ILE A 262 -4.44 3.23 2.81
C ILE A 262 -5.80 3.22 3.51
N GLU A 263 -6.13 4.28 4.20
CA GLU A 263 -7.41 4.42 4.90
C GLU A 263 -8.27 5.48 4.23
N PHE A 264 -9.48 5.09 3.86
CA PHE A 264 -10.47 6.00 3.28
C PHE A 264 -11.26 6.71 4.36
N TYR A 265 -11.73 7.92 4.05
CA TYR A 265 -12.72 8.60 4.87
C TYR A 265 -13.95 7.72 5.09
N LYS A 266 -14.42 7.64 6.32
CA LYS A 266 -15.75 7.09 6.63
C LYS A 266 -16.84 8.16 6.51
N THR A 267 -16.45 9.43 6.62
CA THR A 267 -17.26 10.62 6.40
C THR A 267 -16.34 11.71 5.85
N LEU A 268 -16.69 12.30 4.71
CA LEU A 268 -15.89 13.36 4.11
C LEU A 268 -15.94 14.63 4.96
N PRO A 269 -14.84 15.37 5.06
CA PRO A 269 -14.83 16.67 5.72
C PRO A 269 -15.72 17.68 4.96
N GLN A 270 -15.82 17.53 3.63
CA GLN A 270 -16.69 18.34 2.77
C GLN A 270 -17.07 17.54 1.52
N ASN A 271 -18.33 17.67 1.09
CA ASN A 271 -18.77 17.08 -0.17
C ASN A 271 -18.14 17.81 -1.35
N PHE A 272 -17.86 17.10 -2.42
CA PHE A 272 -17.22 17.69 -3.58
C PHE A 272 -17.68 17.07 -4.90
N PHE A 273 -17.47 17.83 -5.96
CA PHE A 273 -17.52 17.42 -7.35
C PHE A 273 -16.32 18.03 -8.08
N GLN A 274 -15.60 17.21 -8.82
CA GLN A 274 -14.36 17.55 -9.51
C GLN A 274 -14.44 17.11 -10.96
N VAL A 275 -13.95 17.95 -11.88
CA VAL A 275 -13.75 17.61 -13.28
C VAL A 275 -12.36 18.05 -13.70
N GLU A 276 -11.74 17.19 -14.49
CA GLU A 276 -10.39 17.37 -14.98
C GLU A 276 -10.36 17.17 -16.49
N GLY A 277 -9.45 17.88 -17.13
CA GLY A 277 -9.16 17.71 -18.55
C GLY A 277 -7.71 18.05 -18.83
N GLY A 278 -7.09 17.38 -19.76
CA GLY A 278 -5.67 17.56 -20.04
C GLY A 278 -5.25 17.21 -21.44
N MET A 279 -3.93 17.18 -21.64
CA MET A 279 -3.31 16.72 -22.88
C MET A 279 -3.56 15.22 -23.09
N TYR A 280 -3.32 14.73 -24.28
CA TYR A 280 -3.41 13.30 -24.65
C TYR A 280 -4.77 12.66 -24.38
N GLY A 281 -5.86 13.40 -24.59
CA GLY A 281 -7.21 12.85 -24.39
C GLY A 281 -7.61 12.66 -22.92
N TYR A 282 -6.80 13.12 -21.98
CA TYR A 282 -7.09 12.97 -20.55
C TYR A 282 -8.38 13.67 -20.14
N GLY A 283 -9.25 12.96 -19.47
CA GLY A 283 -10.49 13.46 -18.89
C GLY A 283 -10.92 12.66 -17.68
N ARG A 284 -11.29 13.35 -16.58
CA ARG A 284 -11.70 12.69 -15.34
C ARG A 284 -12.83 13.45 -14.66
N ALA A 285 -13.77 12.72 -14.08
CA ALA A 285 -14.81 13.27 -13.23
C ALA A 285 -14.91 12.46 -11.96
N VAL A 286 -14.90 13.12 -10.79
CA VAL A 286 -14.99 12.51 -9.47
C VAL A 286 -16.04 13.24 -8.63
N PHE A 287 -16.79 12.51 -7.82
CA PHE A 287 -17.66 13.11 -6.83
C PHE A 287 -17.62 12.32 -5.52
N GLY A 288 -17.82 13.03 -4.42
CA GLY A 288 -17.92 12.46 -3.09
C GLY A 288 -18.96 13.18 -2.25
N VAL A 289 -19.86 12.40 -1.63
CA VAL A 289 -20.96 12.92 -0.81
C VAL A 289 -21.09 12.13 0.46
N SER A 290 -21.11 12.82 1.59
CA SER A 290 -21.44 12.28 2.89
C SER A 290 -22.72 12.92 3.41
N GLN A 291 -23.61 12.09 3.95
CA GLN A 291 -24.85 12.55 4.57
C GLN A 291 -25.21 11.70 5.78
N LYS A 292 -25.89 12.30 6.76
CA LYS A 292 -26.43 11.56 7.91
C LYS A 292 -27.51 10.59 7.46
N LEU A 293 -27.45 9.35 7.96
CA LEU A 293 -28.44 8.31 7.75
C LEU A 293 -28.73 7.60 9.08
N GLY A 294 -29.88 7.93 9.69
CA GLY A 294 -30.22 7.48 11.04
C GLY A 294 -29.19 7.97 12.06
N SER A 295 -28.63 7.05 12.84
CA SER A 295 -27.56 7.32 13.83
C SER A 295 -26.15 7.29 13.25
N GLY A 296 -26.02 6.98 11.96
CA GLY A 296 -24.75 6.87 11.25
C GLY A 296 -24.61 7.89 10.13
N SER A 297 -23.60 7.65 9.30
CA SER A 297 -23.26 8.41 8.10
C SER A 297 -23.23 7.50 6.89
N LEU A 298 -23.73 7.96 5.76
CA LEU A 298 -23.60 7.32 4.46
C LEU A 298 -22.67 8.17 3.61
N LEU A 299 -21.53 7.57 3.20
CA LEU A 299 -20.61 8.11 2.22
C LEU A 299 -20.79 7.36 0.91
N TYR A 300 -20.93 8.08 -0.19
CA TYR A 300 -20.90 7.50 -1.53
C TYR A 300 -20.14 8.42 -2.49
N GLY A 301 -19.50 7.79 -3.47
CA GLY A 301 -18.72 8.50 -4.47
C GLY A 301 -18.39 7.64 -5.66
N GLY A 302 -17.84 8.27 -6.67
CA GLY A 302 -17.46 7.59 -7.90
C GLY A 302 -16.51 8.42 -8.76
N GLU A 303 -15.85 7.71 -9.65
CA GLU A 303 -14.90 8.22 -10.63
C GLU A 303 -15.26 7.68 -12.02
N ALA A 304 -15.19 8.53 -13.04
CA ALA A 304 -15.14 8.17 -14.45
C ALA A 304 -13.88 8.79 -15.05
N PHE A 305 -13.10 7.99 -15.76
CA PHE A 305 -11.77 8.34 -16.22
C PHE A 305 -11.55 7.89 -17.66
N HIS A 306 -10.84 8.70 -18.43
CA HIS A 306 -10.33 8.37 -19.76
C HIS A 306 -8.95 8.98 -19.95
N ASP A 307 -8.05 8.23 -20.60
CA ASP A 307 -6.72 8.70 -21.03
C ASP A 307 -6.26 7.95 -22.29
N ASP A 308 -5.78 8.67 -23.27
CA ASP A 308 -5.19 8.09 -24.50
C ASP A 308 -3.68 7.92 -24.36
N GLY A 309 -3.03 8.64 -23.43
CA GLY A 309 -1.58 8.68 -23.29
C GLY A 309 -0.87 9.31 -24.51
N PRO A 310 0.45 9.52 -24.45
CA PRO A 310 1.24 10.10 -25.53
C PRO A 310 1.60 9.11 -26.64
N TRP A 311 1.06 7.91 -26.62
CA TRP A 311 1.43 6.77 -27.45
C TRP A 311 0.98 6.93 -28.89
N THR A 312 1.78 6.45 -29.85
CA THR A 312 1.42 6.39 -31.27
C THR A 312 0.15 5.57 -31.49
N HIS A 313 -0.02 4.51 -30.68
CA HIS A 313 -1.25 3.74 -30.58
C HIS A 313 -1.92 4.08 -29.24
N PRO A 314 -3.02 4.86 -29.23
CA PRO A 314 -3.63 5.33 -27.98
C PRO A 314 -4.07 4.22 -27.05
N ASP A 315 -3.81 4.39 -25.76
CA ASP A 315 -4.24 3.44 -24.72
C ASP A 315 -5.75 3.31 -24.62
N ASN A 316 -6.52 4.34 -25.02
CA ASN A 316 -7.98 4.35 -24.85
C ASN A 316 -8.40 3.82 -23.48
N TYR A 317 -7.66 4.21 -22.45
CA TYR A 317 -7.89 3.71 -21.09
C TYR A 317 -9.16 4.31 -20.51
N TYR A 318 -10.18 3.49 -20.32
CA TYR A 318 -11.42 3.83 -19.62
C TYR A 318 -11.47 3.15 -18.27
N LYS A 319 -11.76 3.93 -17.23
CA LYS A 319 -11.89 3.41 -15.86
C LYS A 319 -13.16 3.98 -15.21
N ALA A 320 -13.85 3.13 -14.46
CA ALA A 320 -14.95 3.51 -13.59
C ALA A 320 -14.76 2.92 -12.20
N ASN A 321 -14.79 3.77 -11.19
CA ASN A 321 -14.74 3.41 -9.77
C ASN A 321 -15.98 3.90 -9.03
N GLY A 322 -16.38 3.15 -8.01
CA GLY A 322 -17.45 3.54 -7.11
C GLY A 322 -17.26 3.00 -5.71
N LEU A 323 -17.72 3.75 -4.73
CA LEU A 323 -17.74 3.32 -3.34
C LEU A 323 -19.04 3.73 -2.63
N LEU A 324 -19.45 2.91 -1.67
CA LEU A 324 -20.58 3.15 -0.78
C LEU A 324 -20.19 2.65 0.61
N THR A 325 -20.13 3.57 1.58
CA THR A 325 -19.79 3.25 2.97
C THR A 325 -20.88 3.73 3.91
N TYR A 326 -21.45 2.81 4.70
CA TYR A 326 -22.22 3.18 5.88
C TYR A 326 -21.34 3.02 7.11
N SER A 327 -21.30 4.04 7.96
CA SER A 327 -20.55 4.03 9.22
C SER A 327 -21.40 4.55 10.37
N GLN A 328 -21.17 3.98 11.56
CA GLN A 328 -21.85 4.39 12.79
C GLN A 328 -20.90 4.25 13.97
N GLY A 329 -21.01 5.17 14.93
CA GLY A 329 -20.20 5.20 16.13
C GLY A 329 -19.15 6.31 16.08
N GLY A 330 -18.12 6.19 16.89
CA GLY A 330 -16.99 7.12 17.02
C GLY A 330 -15.74 6.36 17.43
N ASP A 331 -14.70 7.05 17.87
CA ASP A 331 -13.36 6.48 18.12
C ASP A 331 -13.34 5.32 19.14
N ALA A 332 -14.21 5.38 20.16
CA ALA A 332 -14.25 4.35 21.19
C ALA A 332 -14.99 3.07 20.76
N HIS A 333 -15.96 3.18 19.89
CA HIS A 333 -16.70 2.05 19.34
C HIS A 333 -17.41 2.46 18.06
N GLY A 334 -17.30 1.63 17.07
CA GLY A 334 -17.91 1.90 15.77
C GLY A 334 -17.91 0.67 14.88
N PHE A 335 -18.70 0.78 13.83
CA PHE A 335 -18.64 -0.16 12.73
C PHE A 335 -18.82 0.55 11.40
N SER A 336 -18.31 -0.05 10.34
CA SER A 336 -18.58 0.38 8.98
C SER A 336 -18.77 -0.83 8.06
N ILE A 337 -19.57 -0.61 7.01
CA ILE A 337 -19.72 -1.55 5.90
C ILE A 337 -19.44 -0.76 4.63
N THR A 338 -18.50 -1.25 3.82
CA THR A 338 -18.08 -0.60 2.60
C THR A 338 -18.19 -1.54 1.42
N PHE A 339 -18.86 -1.12 0.37
CA PHE A 339 -18.82 -1.71 -0.96
C PHE A 339 -17.94 -0.85 -1.86
N ARG A 340 -17.07 -1.49 -2.68
CA ARG A 340 -16.26 -0.84 -3.72
C ARG A 340 -16.36 -1.62 -5.01
N GLY A 341 -16.42 -0.91 -6.12
CA GLY A 341 -16.42 -1.48 -7.46
C GLY A 341 -15.44 -0.74 -8.37
N TYR A 342 -14.68 -1.48 -9.13
CA TYR A 342 -13.75 -1.01 -10.14
C TYR A 342 -13.94 -1.81 -11.42
N HIS A 343 -13.86 -1.11 -12.56
CA HIS A 343 -13.76 -1.70 -13.89
C HIS A 343 -12.89 -0.82 -14.78
N GLY A 344 -11.92 -1.41 -15.47
CA GLY A 344 -11.03 -0.77 -16.42
C GLY A 344 -10.83 -1.59 -17.68
N ARG A 345 -10.58 -0.92 -18.80
CA ARG A 345 -10.18 -1.51 -20.10
C ARG A 345 -9.21 -0.58 -20.80
N TRP A 346 -8.21 -1.14 -21.46
CA TRP A 346 -7.15 -0.38 -22.12
C TRP A 346 -6.53 -1.12 -23.31
N ASN A 347 -5.91 -0.36 -24.21
CA ASN A 347 -4.85 -0.86 -25.06
C ASN A 347 -3.52 -0.62 -24.34
N SER A 348 -2.45 -1.25 -24.80
CA SER A 348 -1.12 -1.12 -24.21
C SER A 348 -0.09 -0.79 -25.27
N SER A 349 0.81 0.13 -24.91
CA SER A 349 2.13 0.18 -25.51
C SER A 349 3.05 -0.49 -24.51
N ASP A 350 3.36 -1.75 -24.72
CA ASP A 350 4.29 -2.49 -23.85
C ASP A 350 5.71 -1.95 -24.05
N GLN A 351 6.67 -2.38 -23.22
CA GLN A 351 8.07 -2.00 -23.36
C GLN A 351 8.61 -2.42 -24.74
N ILE A 352 9.49 -1.60 -25.32
CA ILE A 352 10.09 -1.84 -26.63
C ILE A 352 11.61 -2.00 -26.53
N PRO A 353 12.22 -2.90 -27.33
CA PRO A 353 13.66 -2.96 -27.46
C PRO A 353 14.26 -1.69 -28.09
N ASP A 354 15.45 -1.27 -27.63
CA ASP A 354 16.17 -0.12 -28.19
C ASP A 354 16.31 -0.20 -29.72
N ILE A 355 16.52 -1.41 -30.26
CA ILE A 355 16.63 -1.67 -31.69
C ILE A 355 15.33 -1.41 -32.46
N ALA A 356 14.17 -1.36 -31.79
CA ALA A 356 12.89 -1.07 -32.41
C ALA A 356 12.60 0.44 -32.57
N VAL A 357 13.29 1.31 -31.81
CA VAL A 357 13.06 2.76 -31.84
C VAL A 357 13.15 3.37 -33.24
N PRO A 358 14.10 3.01 -34.14
CA PRO A 358 14.14 3.51 -35.51
C PRO A 358 12.91 3.10 -36.35
N LEU A 359 12.21 2.02 -35.99
CA LEU A 359 11.05 1.48 -36.68
C LEU A 359 9.74 2.11 -36.21
N VAL A 360 9.51 2.15 -34.89
CA VAL A 360 8.22 2.56 -34.31
C VAL A 360 8.28 3.90 -33.55
N GLY A 361 9.47 4.43 -33.27
CA GLY A 361 9.65 5.63 -32.42
C GLY A 361 9.60 5.29 -30.94
N VAL A 362 10.01 6.24 -30.09
CA VAL A 362 10.09 6.07 -28.63
C VAL A 362 8.71 5.79 -28.00
N PHE A 363 7.65 6.35 -28.54
CA PHE A 363 6.26 6.18 -28.08
C PHE A 363 5.45 5.22 -28.97
N GLY A 364 6.15 4.35 -29.71
CA GLY A 364 5.53 3.37 -30.60
C GLY A 364 5.15 2.09 -29.89
N ALA A 365 4.46 1.20 -30.61
CA ALA A 365 4.18 -0.16 -30.20
C ALA A 365 4.55 -1.10 -31.36
N LEU A 366 5.19 -2.23 -31.04
CA LEU A 366 5.44 -3.31 -32.03
C LEU A 366 4.19 -4.17 -32.23
N ASN A 367 3.47 -4.47 -31.13
CA ASN A 367 2.16 -5.10 -31.21
C ASN A 367 1.04 -4.14 -30.75
N PRO A 368 0.28 -3.50 -31.66
CA PRO A 368 -0.78 -2.56 -31.30
C PRO A 368 -2.04 -3.24 -30.75
N THR A 369 -2.06 -4.56 -30.65
CA THR A 369 -3.20 -5.30 -30.11
C THR A 369 -3.03 -5.70 -28.64
N ASP A 370 -1.92 -5.34 -28.00
CA ASP A 370 -1.72 -5.53 -26.58
C ASP A 370 -2.65 -4.67 -25.73
N GLY A 371 -2.91 -5.10 -24.50
CA GLY A 371 -3.80 -4.41 -23.57
C GLY A 371 -4.61 -5.35 -22.71
N GLY A 372 -5.74 -4.89 -22.16
CA GLY A 372 -6.52 -5.76 -21.31
C GLY A 372 -7.78 -5.13 -20.74
N ASN A 373 -8.39 -5.88 -19.85
CA ASN A 373 -9.47 -5.42 -19.00
C ASN A 373 -9.32 -6.02 -17.59
N SER A 374 -9.69 -5.26 -16.57
CA SER A 374 -9.72 -5.76 -15.21
C SER A 374 -10.93 -5.23 -14.45
N GLN A 375 -11.36 -5.99 -13.45
CA GLN A 375 -12.45 -5.58 -12.58
C GLN A 375 -12.29 -6.13 -11.17
N ARG A 376 -12.74 -5.35 -10.17
CA ARG A 376 -12.73 -5.75 -8.76
C ARG A 376 -14.00 -5.26 -8.07
N TYR A 377 -14.69 -6.16 -7.39
CA TYR A 377 -15.87 -5.83 -6.57
C TYR A 377 -15.65 -6.37 -5.17
N SER A 378 -15.69 -5.50 -4.16
CA SER A 378 -15.40 -5.87 -2.78
C SER A 378 -16.49 -5.44 -1.82
N LEU A 379 -16.74 -6.27 -0.81
CA LEU A 379 -17.55 -5.96 0.36
C LEU A 379 -16.69 -6.16 1.61
N GLN A 380 -16.67 -5.16 2.46
CA GLN A 380 -15.88 -5.16 3.69
C GLN A 380 -16.72 -4.67 4.86
N ALA A 381 -16.57 -5.31 6.01
CA ALA A 381 -17.14 -4.86 7.28
C ALA A 381 -16.01 -4.71 8.31
N GLU A 382 -15.99 -3.59 9.00
CA GLU A 382 -15.06 -3.30 10.09
C GLU A 382 -15.85 -3.00 11.36
N SER A 383 -15.40 -3.51 12.49
CA SER A 383 -15.90 -3.16 13.81
C SER A 383 -14.75 -2.93 14.76
N HIS A 384 -14.81 -1.86 15.55
CA HIS A 384 -13.84 -1.61 16.61
C HIS A 384 -14.55 -1.23 17.92
N ARG A 385 -13.90 -1.63 19.00
CA ARG A 385 -14.36 -1.32 20.36
C ARG A 385 -13.15 -1.10 21.25
N GLN A 386 -13.11 0.04 21.92
CA GLN A 386 -12.13 0.39 22.93
C GLN A 386 -12.81 0.51 24.30
N GLY A 387 -12.31 -0.24 25.26
CA GLY A 387 -12.69 -0.15 26.65
C GLY A 387 -11.57 0.47 27.50
N ALA A 388 -11.76 0.52 28.82
CA ALA A 388 -10.75 1.05 29.74
C ALA A 388 -9.45 0.21 29.74
N ASN A 389 -9.58 -1.10 29.58
CA ASN A 389 -8.46 -2.04 29.73
C ASN A 389 -8.23 -2.91 28.48
N SER A 390 -8.98 -2.71 27.40
CA SER A 390 -8.79 -3.49 26.18
C SER A 390 -9.32 -2.76 24.95
N ALA A 391 -8.76 -3.12 23.79
CA ALA A 391 -9.26 -2.72 22.48
C ALA A 391 -9.44 -3.94 21.58
N THR A 392 -10.46 -3.94 20.75
CA THR A 392 -10.71 -5.01 19.76
C THR A 392 -10.98 -4.37 18.42
N LYS A 393 -10.36 -4.90 17.37
CA LYS A 393 -10.65 -4.56 15.97
C LYS A 393 -10.91 -5.84 15.20
N ILE A 394 -11.93 -5.84 14.36
CA ILE A 394 -12.28 -6.97 13.48
C ILE A 394 -12.57 -6.40 12.10
N VAL A 395 -11.96 -6.99 11.10
CA VAL A 395 -12.20 -6.72 9.68
C VAL A 395 -12.60 -8.03 9.01
N VAL A 396 -13.70 -8.01 8.28
CA VAL A 396 -14.14 -9.14 7.43
C VAL A 396 -14.31 -8.60 6.02
N TYR A 397 -13.80 -9.30 5.05
CA TYR A 397 -13.87 -8.88 3.66
C TYR A 397 -14.09 -10.04 2.70
N GLY A 398 -14.65 -9.72 1.55
CA GLY A 398 -14.67 -10.60 0.39
C GLY A 398 -14.66 -9.79 -0.88
N PHE A 399 -14.03 -10.33 -1.92
CA PHE A 399 -14.03 -9.68 -3.23
C PHE A 399 -13.95 -10.69 -4.37
N TYR A 400 -14.44 -10.24 -5.51
CA TYR A 400 -14.21 -10.84 -6.82
C TYR A 400 -13.20 -10.01 -7.59
N TYR A 401 -12.29 -10.65 -8.29
CA TYR A 401 -11.33 -10.05 -9.18
C TYR A 401 -11.28 -10.83 -10.49
N ASP A 402 -11.08 -10.11 -11.60
CA ASP A 402 -10.98 -10.67 -12.96
C ASP A 402 -10.01 -9.80 -13.78
N LEU A 403 -9.08 -10.46 -14.47
CA LEU A 403 -8.14 -9.85 -15.40
C LEU A 403 -8.04 -10.72 -16.64
N ASP A 404 -8.15 -10.10 -17.81
CA ASP A 404 -7.67 -10.61 -19.09
C ASP A 404 -6.61 -9.63 -19.61
N LEU A 405 -5.35 -10.06 -19.66
CA LEU A 405 -4.20 -9.26 -20.07
C LEU A 405 -3.55 -9.88 -21.30
N PHE A 406 -3.42 -9.12 -22.36
CA PHE A 406 -2.74 -9.48 -23.60
C PHE A 406 -1.44 -8.71 -23.70
N SER A 407 -0.31 -9.42 -23.79
CA SER A 407 1.04 -8.88 -23.86
C SER A 407 1.88 -9.61 -24.88
N ASP A 408 2.87 -8.91 -25.43
CA ASP A 408 3.82 -9.44 -26.39
C ASP A 408 5.20 -8.81 -26.11
N PHE A 409 6.08 -9.55 -25.45
CA PHE A 409 7.38 -9.02 -25.01
C PHE A 409 8.54 -9.42 -25.91
N THR A 410 8.45 -10.61 -26.52
CA THR A 410 9.50 -11.18 -27.38
C THR A 410 9.19 -11.03 -28.86
N TYR A 411 7.95 -10.64 -29.19
CA TYR A 411 7.37 -10.35 -30.50
C TYR A 411 7.32 -11.52 -31.47
N TYR A 412 8.42 -11.85 -32.13
CA TYR A 412 8.53 -12.93 -33.12
C TYR A 412 9.67 -13.90 -32.77
N LEU A 413 10.11 -13.94 -31.50
CA LEU A 413 11.19 -14.81 -31.07
C LEU A 413 10.80 -16.27 -31.17
N ASP A 414 9.63 -16.59 -30.60
CA ASP A 414 9.11 -17.94 -30.48
C ASP A 414 8.29 -18.38 -31.69
N ASP A 415 7.44 -17.49 -32.20
CA ASP A 415 6.62 -17.71 -33.39
C ASP A 415 6.85 -16.62 -34.45
N PRO A 416 7.78 -16.86 -35.40
CA PRO A 416 8.08 -15.89 -36.45
C PRO A 416 6.95 -15.62 -37.44
N ILE A 417 5.85 -16.36 -37.37
CA ILE A 417 4.72 -16.21 -38.29
C ILE A 417 3.58 -15.43 -37.66
N LYS A 418 3.15 -15.81 -36.47
CA LYS A 418 1.96 -15.24 -35.78
C LYS A 418 2.33 -14.23 -34.72
N GLY A 419 3.58 -14.29 -34.23
CA GLY A 419 4.05 -13.50 -33.08
C GLY A 419 3.77 -14.18 -31.74
N ASP A 420 4.35 -13.62 -30.71
CA ASP A 420 4.43 -14.22 -29.37
C ASP A 420 3.34 -13.73 -28.42
N GLN A 421 2.31 -13.06 -28.93
CA GLN A 421 1.25 -12.55 -28.06
C GLN A 421 0.60 -13.67 -27.26
N PHE A 422 0.43 -13.39 -25.96
CA PHE A 422 -0.26 -14.29 -25.04
C PHE A 422 -1.31 -13.57 -24.19
N GLU A 423 -2.27 -14.32 -23.69
CA GLU A 423 -3.27 -13.88 -22.74
C GLU A 423 -2.98 -14.49 -21.37
N GLN A 424 -2.84 -13.63 -20.36
CA GLN A 424 -2.82 -14.01 -18.95
C GLN A 424 -4.20 -13.75 -18.36
N GLN A 425 -4.86 -14.81 -17.93
CA GLN A 425 -6.19 -14.74 -17.34
C GLN A 425 -6.12 -15.08 -15.85
N ASP A 426 -6.70 -14.21 -15.01
CA ASP A 426 -6.87 -14.45 -13.58
C ASP A 426 -8.31 -14.17 -13.16
N ARG A 427 -8.98 -15.17 -12.63
CA ARG A 427 -10.35 -15.07 -12.09
C ARG A 427 -10.40 -15.65 -10.71
N ARG A 428 -10.76 -14.81 -9.73
CA ARG A 428 -10.77 -15.26 -8.34
C ARG A 428 -11.86 -14.68 -7.48
N TRP A 429 -12.26 -15.50 -6.50
CA TRP A 429 -12.96 -15.04 -5.32
C TRP A 429 -12.02 -15.09 -4.13
N VAL A 430 -12.10 -14.08 -3.28
CA VAL A 430 -11.31 -14.00 -2.06
C VAL A 430 -12.22 -13.72 -0.89
N ALA A 431 -11.99 -14.41 0.23
CA ALA A 431 -12.61 -14.09 1.50
C ALA A 431 -11.56 -14.09 2.60
N GLY A 432 -11.68 -13.15 3.52
CA GLY A 432 -10.73 -13.03 4.62
C GLY A 432 -11.31 -12.39 5.87
N PHE A 433 -10.56 -12.58 6.92
CA PHE A 433 -10.90 -12.13 8.26
C PHE A 433 -9.62 -11.76 8.98
N ASP A 434 -9.63 -10.61 9.67
CA ASP A 434 -8.57 -10.12 10.55
C ASP A 434 -9.21 -9.69 11.86
N ALA A 435 -8.71 -10.21 12.98
CA ALA A 435 -9.13 -9.82 14.31
C ALA A 435 -7.93 -9.60 15.22
N ALA A 436 -7.90 -8.46 15.89
CA ALA A 436 -6.92 -8.12 16.88
C ALA A 436 -7.58 -7.72 18.20
N HIS A 437 -7.02 -8.21 19.30
CA HIS A 437 -7.45 -7.86 20.67
C HIS A 437 -6.25 -7.44 21.49
N THR A 438 -6.25 -6.21 21.98
CA THR A 438 -5.21 -5.63 22.82
C THR A 438 -5.70 -5.54 24.26
N ILE A 439 -4.89 -5.99 25.21
CA ILE A 439 -5.13 -5.91 26.66
C ILE A 439 -4.12 -4.92 27.25
N PHE A 440 -4.61 -3.86 27.87
CA PHE A 440 -3.82 -2.89 28.60
C PHE A 440 -3.68 -3.37 30.05
N SER A 441 -2.46 -3.52 30.50
CA SER A 441 -2.14 -4.07 31.82
C SER A 441 -0.94 -3.37 32.47
N GLN A 442 -0.67 -3.72 33.71
CA GLN A 442 0.54 -3.28 34.42
C GLN A 442 1.23 -4.51 35.05
N TRP A 443 2.54 -4.58 34.92
CA TRP A 443 3.36 -5.58 35.55
C TRP A 443 4.51 -4.89 36.30
N PHE A 444 4.61 -5.13 37.58
CA PHE A 444 5.53 -4.40 38.49
C PHE A 444 5.52 -2.88 38.32
N GLY A 445 4.33 -2.27 38.17
CA GLY A 445 4.15 -0.84 37.95
C GLY A 445 4.54 -0.35 36.54
N ARG A 446 4.86 -1.25 35.61
CA ARG A 446 5.20 -0.95 34.23
C ARG A 446 3.96 -1.10 33.35
N LYS A 447 3.70 -0.09 32.49
CA LYS A 447 2.61 -0.17 31.51
C LYS A 447 2.95 -1.19 30.44
N MET A 448 2.00 -2.06 30.15
CA MET A 448 2.12 -3.11 29.13
C MET A 448 0.88 -3.12 28.23
N GLU A 449 1.11 -3.35 26.97
CA GLU A 449 0.08 -3.61 25.97
C GLU A 449 0.37 -4.99 25.38
N ASN A 450 -0.61 -5.89 25.43
CA ASN A 450 -0.51 -7.23 24.89
C ASN A 450 -1.55 -7.38 23.78
N THR A 451 -1.12 -7.51 22.55
CA THR A 451 -1.99 -7.68 21.39
C THR A 451 -1.91 -9.12 20.89
N PHE A 452 -3.07 -9.70 20.65
CA PHE A 452 -3.23 -11.02 20.03
C PHE A 452 -4.04 -10.86 18.76
N GLY A 453 -3.56 -11.42 17.66
CA GLY A 453 -4.23 -11.35 16.37
C GLY A 453 -4.39 -12.71 15.71
N LEU A 454 -5.44 -12.83 14.91
CA LEU A 454 -5.74 -13.95 14.03
C LEU A 454 -6.18 -13.42 12.66
N GLN A 455 -5.53 -13.91 11.63
CA GLN A 455 -5.78 -13.55 10.24
C GLN A 455 -6.04 -14.82 9.43
N VAL A 456 -7.07 -14.80 8.62
CA VAL A 456 -7.37 -15.91 7.69
C VAL A 456 -7.71 -15.29 6.34
N ARG A 457 -7.09 -15.81 5.30
CA ARG A 457 -7.41 -15.49 3.92
C ARG A 457 -7.51 -16.77 3.11
N ASN A 458 -8.49 -16.84 2.22
CA ASN A 458 -8.60 -17.89 1.23
C ASN A 458 -8.94 -17.31 -0.13
N ASP A 459 -8.14 -17.67 -1.13
CA ASP A 459 -8.35 -17.34 -2.53
C ASP A 459 -8.81 -18.60 -3.26
N TRP A 460 -9.89 -18.53 -4.03
CA TRP A 460 -10.33 -19.53 -4.99
C TRP A 460 -10.02 -19.00 -6.38
N VAL A 461 -9.01 -19.57 -7.00
CA VAL A 461 -8.43 -19.04 -8.24
C VAL A 461 -8.66 -19.98 -9.40
N HIS A 462 -8.93 -19.40 -10.54
CA HIS A 462 -8.90 -20.05 -11.85
C HIS A 462 -8.07 -19.13 -12.75
N ASN A 463 -6.90 -19.59 -13.15
CA ASN A 463 -6.01 -18.85 -14.04
C ASN A 463 -5.56 -19.68 -15.22
N GLY A 464 -5.02 -18.99 -16.22
CA GLY A 464 -4.52 -19.62 -17.44
C GLY A 464 -3.62 -18.69 -18.23
N LEU A 465 -2.69 -19.31 -18.93
CA LEU A 465 -1.85 -18.72 -19.96
C LEU A 465 -2.25 -19.31 -21.31
N TYR A 466 -2.57 -18.44 -22.29
CA TYR A 466 -3.02 -18.81 -23.61
C TYR A 466 -2.23 -18.08 -24.69
N ARG A 467 -1.88 -18.77 -25.75
CA ARG A 467 -1.34 -18.12 -26.96
C ARG A 467 -2.46 -17.41 -27.71
N THR A 468 -2.18 -16.21 -28.19
CA THR A 468 -3.16 -15.38 -28.90
C THR A 468 -2.55 -14.76 -30.15
N GLU A 469 -3.41 -14.46 -31.12
CA GLU A 469 -3.12 -13.60 -32.26
C GLU A 469 -4.20 -12.52 -32.30
N ASN A 470 -3.84 -11.25 -32.22
CA ASN A 470 -4.77 -10.14 -32.20
C ASN A 470 -5.86 -10.27 -31.11
N ARG A 471 -5.48 -10.68 -29.91
CA ARG A 471 -6.35 -10.98 -28.73
C ARG A 471 -7.34 -12.15 -28.96
N VAL A 472 -7.12 -12.97 -29.95
CA VAL A 472 -7.92 -14.16 -30.21
C VAL A 472 -7.07 -15.39 -29.87
N ARG A 473 -7.56 -16.25 -28.98
CA ARG A 473 -6.87 -17.49 -28.65
C ARG A 473 -6.69 -18.35 -29.90
N THR A 474 -5.48 -18.86 -30.12
CA THR A 474 -5.17 -19.72 -31.24
C THR A 474 -5.75 -21.13 -31.02
N ASP A 475 -6.05 -21.86 -32.11
CA ASP A 475 -6.51 -23.25 -32.03
C ASP A 475 -5.35 -24.19 -31.67
N GLU A 476 -5.67 -25.34 -31.02
CA GLU A 476 -4.71 -26.34 -30.52
C GLU A 476 -3.81 -26.99 -31.59
N ASN A 477 -4.08 -26.75 -32.85
CA ASN A 477 -3.40 -27.43 -33.95
C ASN A 477 -2.49 -26.52 -34.81
N ASP A 478 -2.13 -25.32 -34.31
CA ASP A 478 -1.70 -24.28 -35.22
C ASP A 478 -0.22 -23.84 -35.05
N SER A 479 0.69 -24.74 -34.73
CA SER A 479 2.11 -24.38 -34.77
C SER A 479 3.01 -25.52 -35.20
N ASN A 480 3.80 -25.27 -36.24
CA ASN A 480 4.83 -26.13 -36.76
C ASN A 480 6.21 -25.61 -36.33
N ALA A 481 6.56 -25.81 -35.07
CA ALA A 481 7.83 -25.31 -34.52
C ALA A 481 9.06 -25.74 -35.33
N CYS A 482 9.05 -26.89 -35.99
CA CYS A 482 10.16 -27.36 -36.83
C CYS A 482 10.21 -26.77 -38.24
N ASN A 483 9.18 -26.10 -38.72
CA ASN A 483 9.22 -25.43 -40.02
C ASN A 483 9.79 -24.01 -39.92
N ASP A 484 9.78 -23.46 -38.76
CA ASP A 484 9.99 -22.03 -38.55
C ASP A 484 11.31 -21.71 -37.82
N GLU A 485 11.89 -22.68 -37.02
CA GLU A 485 13.20 -22.53 -36.36
C GLU A 485 14.04 -23.83 -36.49
N PRO A 486 15.37 -23.69 -36.64
CA PRO A 486 16.27 -24.84 -36.57
C PRO A 486 16.53 -25.23 -35.12
N ILE A 487 15.50 -25.76 -34.43
CA ILE A 487 15.71 -26.43 -33.13
C ILE A 487 16.71 -27.57 -33.42
N PRO A 488 17.79 -27.78 -32.65
CA PRO A 488 18.79 -28.82 -32.89
C PRO A 488 18.17 -30.22 -33.06
N GLU A 489 17.09 -30.50 -32.38
CA GLU A 489 16.33 -31.74 -32.49
C GLU A 489 15.60 -31.87 -33.82
N CYS A 490 15.11 -30.77 -34.41
CA CYS A 490 14.50 -30.76 -35.72
C CYS A 490 15.51 -31.03 -36.87
N ALA A 491 16.77 -30.64 -36.70
CA ALA A 491 17.82 -30.94 -37.64
C ALA A 491 18.14 -32.44 -37.75
N THR A 492 17.86 -33.20 -36.66
CA THR A 492 18.01 -34.65 -36.61
C THR A 492 16.74 -35.42 -36.97
N ASN A 493 15.57 -34.78 -36.88
CA ASN A 493 14.30 -35.35 -37.24
C ASN A 493 13.38 -34.29 -37.88
N PRO A 494 13.46 -34.05 -39.19
CA PRO A 494 12.70 -33.04 -39.92
C PRO A 494 11.16 -33.29 -39.91
N ASN A 495 10.68 -34.40 -39.36
CA ASN A 495 9.25 -34.72 -39.21
C ASN A 495 8.78 -34.45 -37.77
N LEU A 496 9.60 -33.87 -36.91
CA LEU A 496 9.19 -33.50 -35.55
C LEU A 496 8.29 -32.27 -35.66
N VAL A 497 7.00 -32.48 -35.56
CA VAL A 497 6.02 -31.41 -35.42
C VAL A 497 5.82 -31.18 -33.93
N ALA A 498 6.44 -30.16 -33.37
CA ALA A 498 6.08 -29.72 -32.04
C ALA A 498 4.79 -28.90 -32.13
N ILE A 499 3.67 -29.50 -31.75
CA ILE A 499 2.39 -28.80 -31.63
C ILE A 499 2.41 -28.10 -30.30
N LEU A 500 2.60 -26.77 -30.27
CA LEU A 500 2.47 -25.96 -29.05
C LEU A 500 0.98 -25.85 -28.70
N PRO A 501 0.55 -26.25 -27.52
CA PRO A 501 -0.84 -26.16 -27.14
C PRO A 501 -1.29 -24.70 -27.05
N ALA A 502 -2.51 -24.37 -27.43
CA ALA A 502 -3.12 -23.07 -27.30
C ALA A 502 -3.17 -22.58 -25.83
N ALA A 503 -3.21 -23.52 -24.90
CA ALA A 503 -3.19 -23.26 -23.48
C ALA A 503 -1.99 -23.96 -22.84
N THR A 504 -1.05 -23.20 -22.31
CA THR A 504 0.23 -23.71 -21.81
C THR A 504 0.22 -23.95 -20.31
N ASP A 505 -0.57 -23.19 -19.53
CA ASP A 505 -0.66 -23.36 -18.07
C ASP A 505 -2.06 -23.00 -17.56
N LEU A 506 -2.91 -24.02 -17.40
CA LEU A 506 -4.27 -23.89 -16.89
C LEU A 506 -4.37 -24.47 -15.49
N ASN A 507 -4.84 -23.68 -14.52
CA ASN A 507 -4.94 -24.13 -13.16
C ASN A 507 -6.22 -23.68 -12.47
N LYS A 508 -6.65 -24.53 -11.54
CA LYS A 508 -7.64 -24.23 -10.53
C LYS A 508 -7.05 -24.54 -9.17
N PHE A 509 -7.03 -23.56 -8.28
CA PHE A 509 -6.42 -23.80 -6.98
C PHE A 509 -7.08 -23.00 -5.87
N THR A 510 -6.82 -23.42 -4.63
CA THR A 510 -7.08 -22.65 -3.43
C THR A 510 -5.77 -22.31 -2.77
N ASP A 511 -5.59 -21.02 -2.44
CA ASP A 511 -4.51 -20.51 -1.63
C ASP A 511 -5.09 -20.06 -0.29
N THR A 512 -4.73 -20.78 0.79
CA THR A 512 -5.21 -20.49 2.14
C THR A 512 -4.04 -20.10 3.03
N MET A 513 -4.12 -18.92 3.63
CA MET A 513 -3.15 -18.43 4.61
C MET A 513 -3.83 -18.22 5.96
N VAL A 514 -3.27 -18.81 7.01
CA VAL A 514 -3.71 -18.61 8.40
C VAL A 514 -2.54 -18.07 9.19
N GLY A 515 -2.65 -16.81 9.65
CA GLY A 515 -1.65 -16.13 10.47
C GLY A 515 -2.18 -15.90 11.89
N PHE A 516 -1.34 -16.14 12.89
CA PHE A 516 -1.59 -15.69 14.26
C PHE A 516 -0.39 -14.94 14.78
N TYR A 517 -0.63 -13.93 15.62
CA TYR A 517 0.46 -13.19 16.24
C TYR A 517 0.14 -12.80 17.69
N ALA A 518 1.22 -12.62 18.46
CA ALA A 518 1.18 -12.05 19.78
C ALA A 518 2.29 -11.00 19.91
N GLU A 519 1.94 -9.84 20.43
CA GLU A 519 2.86 -8.72 20.61
C GLU A 519 2.74 -8.19 22.03
N ASN A 520 3.88 -7.85 22.62
CA ASN A 520 3.98 -7.15 23.90
C ASN A 520 4.76 -5.87 23.72
N LYS A 521 4.13 -4.73 24.02
CA LYS A 521 4.79 -3.43 24.17
C LYS A 521 4.90 -3.10 25.65
N THR A 522 6.12 -2.86 26.12
CA THR A 522 6.38 -2.56 27.53
C THR A 522 7.20 -1.30 27.69
N GLN A 523 6.70 -0.36 28.51
CA GLN A 523 7.44 0.83 28.96
C GLN A 523 8.24 0.47 30.22
N TRP A 524 9.51 0.09 30.04
CA TRP A 524 10.41 -0.33 31.15
C TRP A 524 10.87 0.83 32.04
N ALA A 525 11.15 1.97 31.44
CA ALA A 525 11.56 3.19 32.11
C ALA A 525 11.04 4.39 31.31
N GLU A 526 11.13 5.59 31.86
CA GLU A 526 10.73 6.84 31.18
C GLU A 526 11.33 6.97 29.75
N LYS A 527 12.54 6.45 29.56
CA LYS A 527 13.32 6.57 28.31
C LYS A 527 13.73 5.23 27.73
N PHE A 528 12.97 4.17 28.01
CA PHE A 528 13.22 2.86 27.44
C PHE A 528 11.92 2.08 27.33
N ARG A 529 11.57 1.69 26.09
CA ARG A 529 10.48 0.77 25.77
C ARG A 529 10.93 -0.34 24.84
N SER A 530 10.23 -1.44 24.87
CA SER A 530 10.44 -2.55 23.94
C SER A 530 9.14 -3.03 23.32
N VAL A 531 9.24 -3.53 22.10
CA VAL A 531 8.21 -4.30 21.41
C VAL A 531 8.79 -5.68 21.15
N MET A 532 8.12 -6.71 21.65
CA MET A 532 8.50 -8.11 21.45
C MET A 532 7.33 -8.84 20.85
N ALA A 533 7.53 -9.50 19.74
CA ALA A 533 6.43 -10.14 19.02
C ALA A 533 6.82 -11.51 18.45
N PHE A 534 5.82 -12.34 18.29
CA PHE A 534 5.90 -13.60 17.60
C PHE A 534 4.71 -13.71 16.64
N ARG A 535 4.99 -14.11 15.40
CA ARG A 535 3.99 -14.45 14.42
C ARG A 535 4.23 -15.86 13.88
N GLY A 536 3.17 -16.58 13.57
CA GLY A 536 3.23 -17.88 12.89
C GLY A 536 2.22 -17.90 11.75
N ASP A 537 2.68 -18.30 10.56
CA ASP A 537 1.84 -18.37 9.35
C ASP A 537 1.82 -19.78 8.79
N GLN A 538 0.63 -20.28 8.48
CA GLN A 538 0.39 -21.56 7.83
C GLN A 538 -0.17 -21.34 6.43
N ALA A 539 0.61 -21.67 5.41
CA ALA A 539 0.14 -21.76 4.03
C ALA A 539 -0.40 -23.17 3.73
N ILE A 540 -1.49 -23.24 2.99
CA ILE A 540 -2.11 -24.47 2.48
C ILE A 540 -2.55 -24.21 1.05
N TYR A 541 -1.89 -24.85 0.09
CA TYR A 541 -2.20 -24.77 -1.32
C TYR A 541 -2.77 -26.09 -1.82
N VAL A 542 -3.87 -26.04 -2.56
CA VAL A 542 -4.45 -27.21 -3.23
C VAL A 542 -4.59 -26.85 -4.70
N VAL A 543 -3.74 -27.44 -5.52
CA VAL A 543 -3.63 -27.15 -6.95
C VAL A 543 -4.22 -28.29 -7.75
N THR A 544 -5.05 -27.96 -8.73
CA THR A 544 -5.55 -28.86 -9.78
C THR A 544 -5.13 -28.25 -11.12
N ASN A 545 -4.11 -28.82 -11.73
CA ASN A 545 -3.69 -28.43 -13.06
C ASN A 545 -4.71 -28.97 -14.08
N LEU A 546 -5.09 -28.16 -15.04
CA LEU A 546 -6.10 -28.45 -16.07
C LEU A 546 -5.51 -28.39 -17.48
N THR A 547 -4.17 -28.18 -17.58
CA THR A 547 -3.50 -28.12 -18.88
C THR A 547 -3.73 -29.38 -19.65
N PRO A 548 -4.17 -29.33 -20.94
CA PRO A 548 -4.40 -30.49 -21.76
C PRO A 548 -3.16 -31.35 -21.85
N PRO A 549 -3.31 -32.70 -21.94
CA PRO A 549 -2.16 -33.58 -22.13
C PRO A 549 -1.51 -33.31 -23.48
N TYR A 550 -0.19 -33.14 -23.47
CA TYR A 550 0.58 -33.01 -24.68
C TYR A 550 0.72 -34.39 -25.35
N VAL A 551 0.38 -34.46 -26.62
CA VAL A 551 0.60 -35.61 -27.47
C VAL A 551 1.68 -35.25 -28.48
N ALA A 552 2.93 -35.66 -28.24
CA ALA A 552 3.95 -35.67 -29.26
C ALA A 552 3.53 -36.74 -30.30
N THR A 553 2.92 -36.28 -31.39
CA THR A 553 2.24 -37.19 -32.35
C THR A 553 3.18 -38.10 -33.16
N GLU A 554 4.49 -37.91 -33.11
CA GLU A 554 5.43 -38.60 -34.03
C GLU A 554 6.67 -39.25 -33.40
N LEU A 555 6.81 -39.28 -32.05
CA LEU A 555 7.83 -40.14 -31.44
C LEU A 555 7.20 -41.47 -31.00
N PRO A 556 7.40 -42.58 -31.72
CA PRO A 556 6.94 -43.89 -31.27
C PRO A 556 7.57 -44.21 -29.89
N GLY A 557 6.73 -44.21 -28.83
CA GLY A 557 7.17 -44.51 -27.48
C GLY A 557 7.38 -43.28 -26.57
N ALA A 558 7.14 -42.05 -27.02
CA ALA A 558 7.13 -40.89 -26.15
C ALA A 558 5.98 -41.05 -25.12
N PRO A 559 6.23 -40.95 -23.84
CA PRO A 559 5.17 -41.04 -22.85
C PRO A 559 4.23 -39.82 -23.01
N VAL A 560 2.93 -40.09 -23.08
CA VAL A 560 1.93 -39.05 -22.87
C VAL A 560 2.14 -38.54 -21.44
N SER A 561 2.63 -37.32 -21.28
CA SER A 561 2.78 -36.73 -19.94
C SER A 561 1.42 -36.18 -19.50
N ASP A 562 0.89 -36.77 -18.44
CA ASP A 562 -0.34 -36.33 -17.79
C ASP A 562 0.02 -35.13 -16.87
N PHE A 563 0.18 -33.93 -17.45
CA PHE A 563 0.48 -32.69 -16.73
C PHE A 563 -0.52 -32.42 -15.60
N ALA A 564 -1.81 -32.68 -15.90
CA ALA A 564 -2.89 -32.51 -14.94
C ALA A 564 -2.65 -33.34 -13.68
N LYS A 565 -2.17 -34.56 -13.83
CA LYS A 565 -1.89 -35.45 -12.70
C LYS A 565 -0.56 -35.11 -12.01
N LEU A 566 0.47 -34.78 -12.77
CA LEU A 566 1.83 -34.59 -12.24
C LEU A 566 2.00 -33.24 -11.55
N ASN A 567 1.36 -32.19 -12.07
CA ASN A 567 1.42 -30.83 -11.52
C ASN A 567 0.27 -30.53 -10.54
N SER A 568 -0.65 -31.48 -10.32
CA SER A 568 -1.67 -31.35 -9.27
C SER A 568 -1.20 -31.86 -7.93
N GLY A 569 -1.63 -31.22 -6.84
CA GLY A 569 -1.26 -31.69 -5.51
C GLY A 569 -1.66 -30.74 -4.39
N THR A 570 -1.12 -30.99 -3.22
CA THR A 570 -1.26 -30.14 -2.04
C THR A 570 0.12 -29.83 -1.47
N ALA A 571 0.40 -28.55 -1.22
CA ALA A 571 1.59 -28.10 -0.55
C ALA A 571 1.22 -27.34 0.74
N THR A 572 1.98 -27.55 1.81
CA THR A 572 1.75 -26.89 3.08
C THR A 572 3.07 -26.43 3.70
N LYS A 573 3.04 -25.26 4.35
CA LYS A 573 4.22 -24.76 5.06
C LYS A 573 3.82 -23.91 6.25
N PHE A 574 4.41 -24.21 7.40
CA PHE A 574 4.37 -23.34 8.57
C PHE A 574 5.67 -22.56 8.69
N LEU A 575 5.57 -21.25 8.97
CA LEU A 575 6.71 -20.36 9.16
C LEU A 575 6.57 -19.54 10.44
N PRO A 576 7.51 -19.66 11.42
CA PRO A 576 7.58 -18.77 12.57
C PRO A 576 8.38 -17.51 12.27
N SER A 577 7.89 -16.35 12.74
CA SER A 577 8.47 -15.03 12.49
C SER A 577 8.59 -14.23 13.79
N PRO A 578 9.63 -14.46 14.62
CA PRO A 578 9.90 -13.63 15.79
C PRO A 578 10.37 -12.23 15.39
N LYS A 579 10.02 -11.23 16.21
CA LYS A 579 10.33 -9.81 15.97
C LYS A 579 10.63 -9.11 17.30
N ALA A 580 11.53 -8.12 17.26
CA ALA A 580 11.87 -7.32 18.42
C ALA A 580 12.28 -5.90 18.03
N SER A 581 11.84 -4.92 18.81
CA SER A 581 12.27 -3.52 18.72
C SER A 581 12.60 -2.99 20.10
N LEU A 582 13.73 -2.31 20.23
CA LEU A 582 14.18 -1.61 21.43
C LEU A 582 14.26 -0.12 21.11
N ILE A 583 13.60 0.70 21.91
CA ILE A 583 13.46 2.12 21.69
C ILE A 583 14.01 2.85 22.91
N PHE A 584 14.98 3.72 22.66
CA PHE A 584 15.70 4.49 23.66
C PHE A 584 15.44 5.99 23.48
N GLY A 585 15.05 6.67 24.52
CA GLY A 585 14.71 8.09 24.55
C GLY A 585 13.26 8.34 24.99
N PRO A 586 12.74 9.57 24.80
CA PRO A 586 13.43 10.67 24.12
C PRO A 586 14.48 11.40 24.97
N TRP A 587 15.63 11.71 24.38
CA TRP A 587 16.59 12.68 24.89
C TRP A 587 16.61 13.89 23.96
N TYR A 588 16.33 15.07 24.47
CA TYR A 588 16.25 16.28 23.63
C TYR A 588 15.36 16.11 22.41
N LYS A 589 14.18 15.48 22.59
CA LYS A 589 13.21 15.15 21.52
C LYS A 589 13.78 14.24 20.42
N THR A 590 14.70 13.35 20.79
CA THR A 590 15.33 12.38 19.89
C THR A 590 15.20 10.97 20.45
N GLU A 591 14.78 10.04 19.65
CA GLU A 591 14.70 8.61 19.95
C GLU A 591 15.63 7.79 19.06
N PHE A 592 16.18 6.71 19.62
CA PHE A 592 17.02 5.74 18.94
C PHE A 592 16.33 4.39 18.92
N TYR A 593 16.43 3.69 17.82
CA TYR A 593 15.75 2.42 17.55
C TYR A 593 16.77 1.35 17.19
N VAL A 594 16.59 0.15 17.71
CA VAL A 594 17.33 -1.07 17.34
C VAL A 594 16.30 -2.16 17.18
N GLN A 595 16.20 -2.71 15.98
CA GLN A 595 15.17 -3.69 15.69
C GLN A 595 15.68 -4.82 14.81
N GLY A 596 14.99 -5.97 14.91
CA GLY A 596 15.24 -7.13 14.08
C GLY A 596 14.00 -8.02 14.04
N GLY A 597 13.82 -8.71 12.92
CA GLY A 597 12.65 -9.52 12.73
C GLY A 597 12.73 -10.42 11.51
N PHE A 598 11.73 -11.28 11.43
CA PHE A 598 11.53 -12.19 10.31
C PHE A 598 10.20 -11.87 9.62
N SER A 599 10.17 -12.05 8.31
CA SER A 599 9.00 -11.97 7.46
C SER A 599 9.13 -12.99 6.32
N PHE A 600 8.27 -12.90 5.34
CA PHE A 600 8.28 -13.79 4.18
C PHE A 600 7.47 -13.21 3.03
N HIS A 601 7.73 -13.74 1.84
CA HIS A 601 6.76 -13.74 0.76
C HIS A 601 6.30 -15.18 0.45
N SER A 602 5.07 -15.32 -0.05
CA SER A 602 4.62 -16.56 -0.65
C SER A 602 5.19 -16.70 -2.06
N ASN A 603 5.48 -17.92 -2.46
CA ASN A 603 5.66 -18.25 -3.87
C ASN A 603 4.33 -18.70 -4.47
N ASP A 604 4.29 -18.72 -5.80
CA ASP A 604 3.13 -19.17 -6.56
C ASP A 604 2.72 -20.60 -6.20
N ALA A 605 1.44 -20.79 -5.90
CA ALA A 605 0.90 -22.09 -5.52
C ALA A 605 1.14 -23.15 -6.59
N ARG A 606 1.08 -22.78 -7.89
CA ARG A 606 1.31 -23.67 -9.03
C ARG A 606 2.70 -24.28 -8.99
N GLY A 607 3.73 -23.45 -8.82
CA GLY A 607 5.11 -23.87 -8.72
C GLY A 607 5.40 -24.79 -7.53
N THR A 608 4.60 -24.72 -6.45
CA THR A 608 4.78 -25.58 -5.27
C THR A 608 4.38 -27.05 -5.48
N THR A 609 3.65 -27.33 -6.54
CA THR A 609 3.22 -28.69 -6.90
C THR A 609 3.75 -29.15 -8.26
N GLN A 610 4.38 -28.25 -9.01
CA GLN A 610 4.89 -28.48 -10.36
C GLN A 610 6.03 -29.51 -10.34
N ARG A 611 5.92 -30.53 -11.18
CA ARG A 611 6.92 -31.61 -11.35
C ARG A 611 7.39 -31.74 -12.79
N ILE A 612 6.68 -31.12 -13.69
CA ILE A 612 7.04 -31.03 -15.10
C ILE A 612 6.81 -29.59 -15.53
N GLU A 613 7.79 -29.03 -16.25
CA GLU A 613 7.68 -27.68 -16.82
C GLU A 613 6.52 -27.64 -17.82
N PRO A 614 5.76 -26.55 -17.89
CA PRO A 614 4.85 -26.26 -18.96
C PRO A 614 5.60 -26.29 -20.30
N ILE A 615 4.92 -26.73 -21.34
CA ILE A 615 5.53 -26.73 -22.66
C ILE A 615 5.58 -25.29 -23.16
N SER A 616 6.77 -24.87 -23.50
CA SER A 616 7.10 -23.61 -24.15
C SER A 616 8.06 -23.86 -25.29
N PRO A 617 8.36 -22.89 -26.14
CA PRO A 617 9.41 -23.02 -27.17
C PRO A 617 10.75 -23.43 -26.60
N ASP A 618 11.14 -22.93 -25.44
CA ASP A 618 12.38 -23.28 -24.74
C ASP A 618 12.34 -24.71 -24.16
N TYR A 619 11.15 -25.17 -23.79
CA TYR A 619 10.89 -26.50 -23.23
C TYR A 619 9.84 -27.25 -24.08
N PRO A 620 10.14 -27.58 -25.34
CA PRO A 620 9.17 -28.21 -26.24
C PRO A 620 8.86 -29.69 -25.89
N PHE A 621 9.56 -30.21 -24.87
CA PHE A 621 9.33 -31.56 -24.33
C PHE A 621 9.08 -31.50 -22.84
N PRO A 622 8.35 -32.51 -22.29
CA PRO A 622 8.14 -32.63 -20.86
C PRO A 622 9.45 -32.70 -20.09
N THR A 623 9.85 -31.59 -19.46
CA THR A 623 11.09 -31.47 -18.68
C THR A 623 10.76 -31.60 -17.19
N PRO A 624 11.47 -32.47 -16.42
CA PRO A 624 11.26 -32.56 -14.99
C PRO A 624 11.55 -31.25 -14.26
N SER A 625 10.65 -30.83 -13.38
CA SER A 625 10.76 -29.66 -12.52
C SER A 625 10.81 -30.05 -11.05
N THR A 626 11.41 -29.20 -10.24
CA THR A 626 11.44 -29.37 -8.78
C THR A 626 10.47 -28.38 -8.13
N PRO A 627 9.47 -28.88 -7.37
CA PRO A 627 8.55 -28.00 -6.67
C PRO A 627 9.26 -26.97 -5.80
N ILE A 628 8.87 -25.70 -5.94
CA ILE A 628 9.41 -24.61 -5.14
C ILE A 628 8.82 -24.60 -3.73
N ARG A 629 9.49 -23.91 -2.80
CA ARG A 629 8.99 -23.80 -1.43
C ARG A 629 7.78 -22.86 -1.36
N PRO A 630 6.73 -23.19 -0.59
CA PRO A 630 5.54 -22.31 -0.48
C PRO A 630 5.80 -20.93 0.12
N LEU A 631 6.69 -20.82 1.12
CA LEU A 631 7.00 -19.57 1.81
C LEU A 631 8.52 -19.35 1.85
N VAL A 632 8.96 -18.18 1.45
CA VAL A 632 10.36 -17.75 1.44
C VAL A 632 10.63 -16.83 2.62
N PRO A 633 11.43 -17.25 3.60
CA PRO A 633 11.74 -16.43 4.76
C PRO A 633 12.72 -15.31 4.42
N THR A 634 12.43 -14.12 4.92
CA THR A 634 13.32 -12.97 4.99
C THR A 634 13.62 -12.62 6.44
N LYS A 635 14.84 -12.24 6.75
CA LYS A 635 15.25 -11.73 8.06
C LYS A 635 15.90 -10.36 7.89
N GLY A 636 15.64 -9.45 8.83
CA GLY A 636 16.16 -8.10 8.78
C GLY A 636 16.57 -7.57 10.13
N ALA A 637 17.43 -6.56 10.07
CA ALA A 637 17.84 -5.75 11.23
C ALA A 637 17.94 -4.28 10.81
N GLU A 638 17.62 -3.38 11.73
CA GLU A 638 17.69 -1.94 11.49
C GLU A 638 18.14 -1.22 12.76
N ILE A 639 18.97 -0.20 12.59
CA ILE A 639 19.23 0.83 13.59
C ILE A 639 18.79 2.17 13.02
N GLY A 640 18.13 2.97 13.85
CA GLY A 640 17.60 4.24 13.37
C GLY A 640 17.53 5.31 14.45
N VAL A 641 17.37 6.53 13.99
CA VAL A 641 17.14 7.70 14.83
C VAL A 641 15.99 8.53 14.27
N ARG A 642 15.15 9.02 15.17
CA ARG A 642 14.09 9.98 14.86
C ARG A 642 14.25 11.18 15.77
N THR A 643 14.21 12.37 15.21
CA THR A 643 14.40 13.62 15.97
C THR A 643 13.47 14.74 15.53
N VAL A 644 13.01 15.52 16.49
CA VAL A 644 12.34 16.82 16.33
C VAL A 644 13.03 17.87 17.22
N ALA A 645 14.32 17.69 17.46
CA ALA A 645 15.12 18.61 18.29
C ALA A 645 15.27 19.99 17.66
N VAL A 646 15.34 20.07 16.35
CA VAL A 646 15.30 21.33 15.60
C VAL A 646 13.84 21.74 15.43
N PRO A 647 13.48 22.99 15.81
CA PRO A 647 12.12 23.48 15.64
C PRO A 647 11.64 23.32 14.19
N HIS A 648 10.41 22.85 14.04
CA HIS A 648 9.75 22.66 12.75
C HIS A 648 10.40 21.64 11.80
N LEU A 649 11.42 20.91 12.24
CA LEU A 649 12.07 19.86 11.46
C LEU A 649 11.81 18.50 12.10
N GLN A 650 11.25 17.58 11.36
CA GLN A 650 11.30 16.15 11.64
C GLN A 650 12.35 15.51 10.73
N SER A 651 13.23 14.74 11.32
CA SER A 651 14.27 14.01 10.59
C SER A 651 14.37 12.60 11.09
N THR A 652 14.42 11.65 10.16
CA THR A 652 14.63 10.23 10.45
C THR A 652 15.79 9.70 9.61
N LEU A 653 16.65 8.93 10.24
CA LEU A 653 17.76 8.26 9.59
C LEU A 653 17.73 6.80 10.00
N SER A 654 17.81 5.87 9.05
CA SER A 654 17.92 4.44 9.31
C SER A 654 19.01 3.80 8.49
N LEU A 655 19.70 2.83 9.08
CA LEU A 655 20.60 1.88 8.45
C LEU A 655 19.99 0.50 8.61
N TRP A 656 19.82 -0.21 7.51
CA TRP A 656 19.09 -1.47 7.50
C TRP A 656 19.83 -2.55 6.72
N TYR A 657 19.53 -3.80 7.07
CA TYR A 657 20.00 -5.01 6.42
C TYR A 657 18.85 -6.02 6.30
N LEU A 658 18.76 -6.66 5.14
CA LEU A 658 17.81 -7.74 4.85
C LEU A 658 18.56 -8.91 4.20
N HIS A 659 18.11 -10.13 4.51
CA HIS A 659 18.54 -11.36 3.85
C HIS A 659 17.32 -12.15 3.42
N SER A 660 17.17 -12.39 2.12
CA SER A 660 16.13 -13.25 1.54
C SER A 660 16.71 -14.62 1.20
N ALA A 661 15.93 -15.67 1.44
CA ALA A 661 16.35 -17.05 1.16
C ALA A 661 16.18 -17.44 -0.32
N SER A 662 15.49 -16.62 -1.11
CA SER A 662 15.25 -16.73 -2.55
C SER A 662 14.79 -15.36 -3.04
N GLU A 663 14.91 -15.10 -4.34
CA GLU A 663 14.38 -13.90 -5.00
C GLU A 663 13.22 -14.27 -5.92
N LEU A 664 12.35 -13.31 -6.16
CA LEU A 664 11.44 -13.32 -7.30
C LEU A 664 12.03 -12.40 -8.36
N GLN A 665 12.20 -12.91 -9.57
CA GLN A 665 12.80 -12.19 -10.70
C GLN A 665 11.79 -12.10 -11.84
N GLN A 666 11.85 -11.01 -12.59
CA GLN A 666 11.09 -10.85 -13.82
C GLN A 666 11.54 -11.90 -14.84
N ASP A 667 10.59 -12.59 -15.43
CA ASP A 667 10.82 -13.45 -16.58
C ASP A 667 10.43 -12.70 -17.86
N GLY A 668 11.40 -12.49 -18.72
CA GLY A 668 11.22 -11.74 -19.97
C GLY A 668 10.26 -12.42 -20.95
N ASP A 669 10.21 -13.75 -20.96
CA ASP A 669 9.45 -14.52 -21.95
C ASP A 669 7.95 -14.54 -21.59
N THR A 670 7.62 -14.67 -20.32
CA THR A 670 6.22 -14.73 -19.84
C THR A 670 5.74 -13.41 -19.29
N GLY A 671 6.64 -12.47 -19.05
CA GLY A 671 6.34 -11.20 -18.36
C GLY A 671 5.87 -11.37 -16.91
N GLY A 672 6.00 -12.57 -16.36
CA GLY A 672 5.67 -12.90 -14.99
C GLY A 672 6.88 -12.93 -14.07
N THR A 673 6.75 -13.50 -12.88
CA THR A 673 7.85 -13.68 -11.92
C THR A 673 8.18 -15.14 -11.68
N VAL A 674 9.47 -15.45 -11.65
CA VAL A 674 9.99 -16.77 -11.31
C VAL A 674 10.81 -16.69 -10.02
N ALA A 675 10.83 -17.81 -9.27
CA ALA A 675 11.61 -17.90 -8.04
C ALA A 675 13.04 -18.33 -8.36
N SER A 676 14.01 -17.42 -8.15
CA SER A 676 15.43 -17.77 -8.19
C SER A 676 15.81 -18.71 -7.06
N ALA A 677 16.69 -19.66 -7.30
CA ALA A 677 17.24 -20.53 -6.27
C ALA A 677 18.27 -19.81 -5.35
N SER A 678 18.76 -18.65 -5.75
CA SER A 678 19.85 -17.94 -5.09
C SER A 678 19.39 -17.05 -3.94
N PRO A 679 19.93 -17.21 -2.71
CA PRO A 679 19.69 -16.25 -1.63
C PRO A 679 20.39 -14.92 -1.86
N SER A 680 19.83 -13.85 -1.31
CA SER A 680 20.39 -12.50 -1.44
C SER A 680 20.57 -11.77 -0.12
N ASN A 681 21.42 -10.74 -0.17
CA ASN A 681 21.60 -9.75 0.89
C ASN A 681 21.30 -8.35 0.34
N ARG A 682 20.56 -7.57 1.13
CA ARG A 682 20.30 -6.16 0.87
C ARG A 682 20.69 -5.32 2.07
N TYR A 683 21.23 -4.16 1.83
CA TYR A 683 21.55 -3.20 2.88
C TYR A 683 21.54 -1.78 2.33
N GLY A 684 21.26 -0.83 3.20
CA GLY A 684 21.14 0.56 2.77
C GLY A 684 20.98 1.56 3.89
N ILE A 685 20.86 2.80 3.46
CA ILE A 685 20.62 3.98 4.27
C ILE A 685 19.40 4.71 3.75
N GLU A 686 18.54 5.16 4.66
CA GLU A 686 17.38 6.00 4.35
C GLU A 686 17.41 7.22 5.25
N TRP A 687 17.22 8.40 4.67
CA TRP A 687 17.16 9.68 5.38
C TRP A 687 15.98 10.49 4.89
N SER A 688 15.02 10.74 5.77
CA SER A 688 13.79 11.45 5.48
C SER A 688 13.69 12.70 6.34
N ASN A 689 13.32 13.82 5.73
CA ASN A 689 13.20 15.12 6.38
C ASN A 689 11.88 15.78 5.98
N PHE A 690 11.22 16.38 6.96
CA PHE A 690 10.03 17.17 6.78
C PHE A 690 10.18 18.47 7.57
N TYR A 691 10.21 19.59 6.89
CA TYR A 691 10.52 20.90 7.47
C TYR A 691 9.43 21.92 7.17
N THR A 692 8.79 22.45 8.21
CA THR A 692 7.71 23.44 8.14
C THR A 692 8.12 24.77 8.75
N PRO A 693 9.00 25.56 8.10
CA PRO A 693 9.50 26.82 8.68
C PRO A 693 8.41 27.84 8.98
N MET A 694 7.29 27.76 8.29
CA MET A 694 6.09 28.59 8.44
C MET A 694 4.86 27.72 8.28
N GLU A 695 3.71 28.13 8.83
CA GLU A 695 2.45 27.37 8.80
C GLU A 695 1.99 26.95 7.39
N ASN A 696 2.42 27.65 6.36
CA ASN A 696 1.99 27.44 4.98
C ASN A 696 3.10 27.05 4.01
N LEU A 697 4.30 26.75 4.51
CA LEU A 697 5.45 26.38 3.68
C LEU A 697 6.07 25.08 4.18
N VAL A 698 6.12 24.09 3.34
CA VAL A 698 6.66 22.75 3.62
C VAL A 698 7.80 22.44 2.67
N PHE A 699 8.88 21.92 3.21
CA PHE A 699 9.96 21.29 2.47
C PHE A 699 10.04 19.84 2.90
N ASP A 700 10.05 18.92 1.96
CA ASP A 700 10.34 17.51 2.21
C ASP A 700 11.54 17.06 1.36
N PHE A 701 12.30 16.15 1.93
CA PHE A 701 13.48 15.56 1.27
C PHE A 701 13.67 14.15 1.77
N ASP A 702 13.57 13.19 0.86
CA ASP A 702 13.78 11.78 1.09
C ASP A 702 14.95 11.29 0.23
N PHE A 703 15.89 10.62 0.87
CA PHE A 703 17.06 10.01 0.25
C PHE A 703 17.13 8.56 0.68
N ALA A 704 17.29 7.65 -0.27
CA ALA A 704 17.54 6.23 -0.02
C ALA A 704 18.65 5.73 -0.95
N ASP A 705 19.63 5.04 -0.36
CA ASP A 705 20.66 4.32 -1.11
C ASP A 705 20.71 2.88 -0.62
N SER A 706 20.69 1.92 -1.55
CA SER A 706 20.62 0.49 -1.26
C SER A 706 21.47 -0.32 -2.21
N ARG A 707 21.93 -1.49 -1.74
CA ARG A 707 22.58 -2.51 -2.54
C ARG A 707 21.88 -3.85 -2.34
N ALA A 708 21.70 -4.59 -3.44
CA ALA A 708 21.16 -5.94 -3.47
C ALA A 708 22.17 -6.85 -4.19
N LEU A 709 22.61 -7.90 -3.51
CA LEU A 709 23.60 -8.83 -4.03
C LEU A 709 23.17 -10.28 -3.72
N PHE A 710 23.32 -11.17 -4.67
CA PHE A 710 23.28 -12.60 -4.40
C PHE A 710 24.40 -13.03 -3.45
N THR A 711 24.18 -14.07 -2.68
CA THR A 711 25.22 -14.61 -1.78
C THR A 711 26.27 -15.45 -2.51
N ALA A 712 26.04 -15.81 -3.76
CA ALA A 712 26.91 -16.50 -4.67
C ALA A 712 26.65 -15.99 -6.10
N ILE A 713 27.55 -16.27 -7.03
CA ILE A 713 27.35 -15.95 -8.44
C ILE A 713 26.10 -16.70 -8.95
N ASP A 714 25.15 -15.97 -9.52
CA ASP A 714 24.01 -16.52 -10.23
C ASP A 714 24.39 -16.74 -11.70
N PRO A 715 24.40 -17.98 -12.19
CA PRO A 715 24.73 -18.26 -13.58
C PRO A 715 23.52 -18.12 -14.52
N ASP A 716 22.29 -18.15 -14.00
CA ASP A 716 21.09 -18.30 -14.80
C ASP A 716 20.60 -16.95 -15.38
N ASP A 717 20.96 -15.84 -14.72
CA ASP A 717 20.60 -14.49 -15.15
C ASP A 717 21.84 -13.69 -15.61
N ALA A 718 22.39 -14.08 -16.73
CA ALA A 718 23.56 -13.45 -17.32
C ALA A 718 23.32 -13.11 -18.79
N ALA A 719 23.91 -12.01 -19.26
CA ALA A 719 23.90 -11.69 -20.67
C ALA A 719 24.56 -12.82 -21.50
N PRO A 720 24.10 -13.06 -22.75
CA PRO A 720 24.70 -14.08 -23.61
C PRO A 720 26.20 -13.96 -23.70
N GLY A 721 26.91 -15.06 -23.38
CA GLY A 721 28.38 -15.12 -23.40
C GLY A 721 29.10 -14.69 -22.13
N SER A 722 28.38 -14.26 -21.08
CA SER A 722 28.93 -13.95 -19.76
C SER A 722 28.99 -15.21 -18.86
N ARG A 723 29.51 -15.04 -17.64
CA ARG A 723 29.58 -16.10 -16.63
C ARG A 723 28.61 -15.97 -15.48
N GLY A 724 27.65 -15.04 -15.59
CA GLY A 724 26.81 -14.65 -14.49
C GLY A 724 27.51 -13.72 -13.48
N GLY A 725 26.80 -13.24 -12.50
CA GLY A 725 27.26 -12.25 -11.54
C GLY A 725 26.61 -12.36 -10.16
N GLU A 726 26.92 -11.40 -9.31
CA GLU A 726 26.42 -11.36 -7.93
C GLU A 726 25.35 -10.28 -7.70
N TYR A 727 25.03 -9.46 -8.72
CA TYR A 727 24.03 -8.42 -8.58
C TYR A 727 22.63 -9.02 -8.71
N VAL A 728 21.70 -8.59 -7.85
CA VAL A 728 20.27 -8.86 -8.07
C VAL A 728 19.80 -7.93 -9.18
N PRO A 729 19.29 -8.46 -10.30
CA PRO A 729 18.84 -7.65 -11.42
C PRO A 729 17.76 -6.67 -11.04
N GLU A 730 17.70 -5.53 -11.72
CA GLU A 730 16.70 -4.47 -11.61
C GLU A 730 16.57 -3.82 -10.21
N ALA A 731 17.47 -4.14 -9.29
CA ALA A 731 17.50 -3.54 -7.96
C ALA A 731 17.85 -2.05 -8.03
N VAL A 732 16.89 -1.17 -7.69
CA VAL A 732 17.12 0.28 -7.65
C VAL A 732 17.99 0.62 -6.46
N GLY A 733 19.17 1.21 -6.71
CA GLY A 733 20.11 1.62 -5.68
C GLY A 733 19.75 2.97 -5.08
N LEU A 734 19.77 4.03 -5.87
CA LEU A 734 19.58 5.41 -5.42
C LEU A 734 18.15 5.89 -5.71
N VAL A 735 17.49 6.45 -4.69
CA VAL A 735 16.21 7.15 -4.81
C VAL A 735 16.29 8.49 -4.10
N ILE A 736 15.87 9.56 -4.78
CA ILE A 736 15.74 10.90 -4.22
C ILE A 736 14.35 11.44 -4.56
N SER A 737 13.59 11.81 -3.53
CA SER A 737 12.36 12.56 -3.65
C SER A 737 12.47 13.86 -2.86
N SER A 738 12.10 14.98 -3.45
CA SER A 738 12.16 16.27 -2.76
C SER A 738 11.03 17.16 -3.22
N GLY A 739 10.50 17.96 -2.31
CA GLY A 739 9.42 18.88 -2.62
C GLY A 739 9.45 20.18 -1.85
N VAL A 740 8.84 21.18 -2.48
CA VAL A 740 8.47 22.44 -1.85
C VAL A 740 6.99 22.65 -2.06
N THR A 741 6.24 22.78 -0.97
CA THR A 741 4.80 22.97 -1.01
C THR A 741 4.42 24.26 -0.30
N VAL A 742 3.69 25.14 -1.00
CA VAL A 742 3.02 26.31 -0.43
C VAL A 742 1.56 25.92 -0.24
N GLN A 743 1.17 25.58 0.99
CA GLN A 743 -0.18 25.09 1.29
C GLN A 743 -1.26 26.18 1.19
N SER A 744 -0.91 27.42 1.49
CA SER A 744 -1.81 28.54 1.38
C SER A 744 -1.02 29.86 1.38
N TYR A 745 -1.09 30.63 0.32
CA TYR A 745 -0.64 32.00 0.29
C TYR A 745 -1.75 32.89 -0.28
N LYS A 746 -2.51 33.56 0.59
CA LYS A 746 -3.74 34.27 0.24
C LYS A 746 -4.78 33.29 -0.35
N ARG A 747 -4.89 33.26 -1.69
CA ARG A 747 -5.79 32.36 -2.43
C ARG A 747 -5.04 31.34 -3.28
N PHE A 748 -3.71 31.34 -3.22
CA PHE A 748 -2.86 30.46 -4.03
C PHE A 748 -2.28 29.35 -3.17
N TRP A 749 -2.08 28.19 -3.76
CA TRP A 749 -1.37 27.04 -3.24
C TRP A 749 -0.63 26.36 -4.38
N GLY A 750 0.31 25.51 -4.08
CA GLY A 750 1.00 24.74 -5.10
C GLY A 750 2.24 24.04 -4.58
N SER A 751 2.78 23.15 -5.39
CA SER A 751 3.96 22.37 -5.08
C SER A 751 4.87 22.21 -6.29
N LEU A 752 6.16 22.02 -6.00
CA LEU A 752 7.17 21.62 -6.96
C LEU A 752 7.86 20.38 -6.42
N ARG A 753 7.92 19.31 -7.21
CA ARG A 753 8.38 18.01 -6.79
C ARG A 753 9.42 17.44 -7.74
N LEU A 754 10.56 17.06 -7.18
CA LEU A 754 11.60 16.30 -7.84
C LEU A 754 11.44 14.81 -7.51
N ARG A 755 11.44 13.97 -8.52
CA ARG A 755 11.48 12.50 -8.45
C ARG A 755 12.69 12.02 -9.23
N ALA A 756 13.61 11.32 -8.59
CA ALA A 756 14.79 10.81 -9.25
C ALA A 756 15.17 9.43 -8.72
N PHE A 757 15.58 8.55 -9.62
CA PHE A 757 16.21 7.30 -9.26
C PHE A 757 17.38 6.99 -10.17
N GLY A 758 18.38 6.34 -9.59
CA GLY A 758 19.64 6.03 -10.24
C GLY A 758 19.58 4.85 -11.21
N PRO A 759 20.63 4.65 -12.00
CA PRO A 759 20.74 3.50 -12.87
C PRO A 759 20.84 2.21 -12.05
N ARG A 760 20.31 1.12 -12.61
CA ARG A 760 20.33 -0.22 -12.02
C ARG A 760 20.95 -1.24 -12.98
N ASN A 761 21.46 -2.32 -12.44
CA ASN A 761 21.91 -3.44 -13.24
C ASN A 761 20.69 -4.22 -13.74
N LEU A 762 20.63 -4.52 -15.03
CA LEU A 762 19.54 -5.28 -15.66
C LEU A 762 19.88 -6.78 -15.71
N THR A 763 21.17 -7.12 -15.60
CA THR A 763 21.66 -8.49 -15.54
C THR A 763 22.57 -8.70 -14.33
N SER A 764 22.69 -9.94 -13.86
CA SER A 764 23.48 -10.26 -12.67
C SER A 764 24.97 -9.97 -12.82
N ASP A 765 25.47 -9.96 -14.03
CA ASP A 765 26.87 -9.62 -14.38
C ASP A 765 27.09 -8.10 -14.56
N ALA A 766 26.05 -7.29 -14.50
CA ALA A 766 26.06 -5.84 -14.70
C ALA A 766 26.58 -5.37 -16.08
N ILE A 767 26.53 -6.23 -17.11
CA ILE A 767 26.86 -5.84 -18.48
C ILE A 767 25.82 -4.87 -19.02
N TYR A 768 24.52 -5.16 -18.78
CA TYR A 768 23.43 -4.28 -19.14
C TYR A 768 22.97 -3.45 -17.92
N ARG A 769 22.77 -2.16 -18.15
CA ARG A 769 22.38 -1.20 -17.11
C ARG A 769 21.40 -0.20 -17.64
N SER A 770 20.36 0.08 -16.87
CA SER A 770 19.41 1.15 -17.17
C SER A 770 20.04 2.54 -17.13
N SER A 771 19.35 3.51 -17.70
CA SER A 771 19.62 4.92 -17.48
C SER A 771 19.09 5.38 -16.11
N SER A 772 19.41 6.61 -15.71
CA SER A 772 18.79 7.26 -14.54
C SER A 772 17.56 8.07 -14.99
N THR A 773 16.53 8.11 -14.15
CA THR A 773 15.31 8.86 -14.41
C THR A 773 15.21 10.05 -13.47
N VAL A 774 14.95 11.24 -14.01
CA VAL A 774 14.84 12.50 -13.25
C VAL A 774 13.65 13.31 -13.76
N LEU A 775 12.59 13.39 -12.98
CA LEU A 775 11.38 14.11 -13.32
C LEU A 775 11.12 15.26 -12.36
N LEU A 776 10.65 16.37 -12.91
CA LEU A 776 10.20 17.54 -12.15
C LEU A 776 8.73 17.77 -12.47
N ASN A 777 7.89 17.71 -11.43
CA ASN A 777 6.45 17.93 -11.54
C ASN A 777 6.04 19.14 -10.71
N ALA A 778 4.95 19.81 -11.09
CA ALA A 778 4.42 20.94 -10.32
C ALA A 778 2.91 20.92 -10.29
N GLU A 779 2.37 21.46 -9.24
CA GLU A 779 0.96 21.81 -9.13
C GLU A 779 0.83 23.27 -8.73
N PHE A 780 -0.16 23.95 -9.30
CA PHE A 780 -0.51 25.32 -8.96
C PHE A 780 -2.02 25.47 -8.88
N GLY A 781 -2.52 25.97 -7.76
CA GLY A 781 -3.94 26.12 -7.52
C GLY A 781 -4.36 27.52 -7.06
N TYR A 782 -5.63 27.83 -7.29
CA TYR A 782 -6.24 29.11 -6.92
C TYR A 782 -7.67 28.90 -6.37
N HIS A 783 -7.92 29.43 -5.18
CA HIS A 783 -9.25 29.51 -4.58
C HIS A 783 -10.03 30.69 -5.18
N ILE A 784 -10.96 30.41 -6.07
CA ILE A 784 -11.85 31.45 -6.64
C ILE A 784 -12.69 32.03 -5.50
N ASN A 785 -13.25 31.16 -4.66
CA ASN A 785 -13.96 31.47 -3.44
C ASN A 785 -13.98 30.23 -2.53
N GLU A 786 -14.71 30.26 -1.42
CA GLU A 786 -14.79 29.16 -0.45
C GLU A 786 -15.35 27.84 -1.03
N LYS A 787 -16.05 27.88 -2.17
CA LYS A 787 -16.71 26.72 -2.79
C LYS A 787 -16.07 26.27 -4.10
N TRP A 788 -15.27 27.11 -4.72
CA TRP A 788 -14.71 26.85 -6.03
C TRP A 788 -13.20 27.02 -6.00
N ARG A 789 -12.48 26.03 -6.47
CA ARG A 789 -11.04 26.08 -6.71
C ARG A 789 -10.69 25.52 -8.09
N VAL A 790 -9.60 25.99 -8.64
CA VAL A 790 -9.01 25.51 -9.89
C VAL A 790 -7.56 25.17 -9.64
N SER A 791 -7.05 24.14 -10.28
CA SER A 791 -5.61 23.83 -10.30
C SER A 791 -5.14 23.45 -11.70
N ALA A 792 -3.83 23.54 -11.89
CA ALA A 792 -3.09 23.02 -13.01
C ALA A 792 -1.98 22.11 -12.47
N GLU A 793 -1.94 20.89 -12.94
CA GLU A 793 -0.86 19.95 -12.71
C GLU A 793 0.00 19.86 -13.97
N LEU A 794 1.31 19.91 -13.78
CA LEU A 794 2.31 19.91 -14.84
C LEU A 794 3.28 18.77 -14.57
N PHE A 795 3.32 17.79 -15.43
CA PHE A 795 4.19 16.63 -15.31
C PHE A 795 5.35 16.71 -16.28
N ASN A 796 6.49 16.16 -15.89
CA ASN A 796 7.72 16.17 -16.65
C ASN A 796 8.04 17.58 -17.23
N LEU A 797 8.12 18.59 -16.35
CA LEU A 797 8.39 20.00 -16.73
C LEU A 797 9.64 20.18 -17.57
N LEU A 798 10.62 19.31 -17.42
CA LEU A 798 11.87 19.35 -18.17
C LEU A 798 11.76 18.68 -19.53
N ASN A 799 10.60 18.08 -19.84
CA ASN A 799 10.33 17.29 -21.05
C ASN A 799 11.45 16.30 -21.37
N ARG A 800 11.88 15.55 -20.36
CA ARG A 800 12.92 14.54 -20.51
C ARG A 800 12.36 13.31 -21.21
N TYR A 801 13.22 12.64 -21.95
CA TYR A 801 12.96 11.35 -22.61
C TYR A 801 13.69 10.23 -21.85
N ASP A 802 13.56 10.21 -20.53
CA ASP A 802 14.09 9.18 -19.67
C ASP A 802 13.23 7.90 -19.78
N HIS A 803 13.71 6.79 -19.24
CA HIS A 803 12.96 5.55 -19.15
C HIS A 803 12.21 5.47 -17.81
N ASP A 804 10.96 5.06 -17.82
CA ASP A 804 10.22 4.77 -16.60
C ASP A 804 10.67 3.43 -16.01
N ILE A 805 10.92 2.45 -16.91
CA ILE A 805 11.50 1.16 -16.56
C ILE A 805 12.33 0.60 -17.72
N ASP A 806 13.32 -0.22 -17.39
CA ASP A 806 14.19 -0.94 -18.33
C ASP A 806 14.35 -2.39 -17.88
N TYR A 807 14.49 -3.28 -18.86
CA TYR A 807 14.81 -4.70 -18.76
C TYR A 807 15.93 -5.07 -19.76
N ALA A 808 16.44 -6.29 -19.69
CA ALA A 808 17.34 -6.83 -20.70
C ALA A 808 16.99 -8.30 -20.96
N TYR A 809 16.51 -8.59 -22.17
CA TYR A 809 16.20 -9.94 -22.61
C TYR A 809 16.27 -10.05 -24.14
N THR A 810 16.16 -11.29 -24.63
CA THR A 810 16.17 -11.57 -26.08
C THR A 810 14.82 -11.29 -26.69
N SER A 811 14.82 -10.63 -27.85
CA SER A 811 13.59 -10.39 -28.61
C SER A 811 13.89 -10.44 -30.12
N ARG A 812 12.83 -10.62 -30.94
CA ARG A 812 12.89 -10.54 -32.40
C ARG A 812 11.81 -9.57 -32.87
N ILE A 813 12.21 -8.38 -33.33
CA ILE A 813 11.29 -7.29 -33.61
C ILE A 813 10.49 -7.41 -34.94
N THR A 814 10.86 -8.32 -35.84
CA THR A 814 10.11 -8.67 -37.07
C THR A 814 10.32 -10.13 -37.42
N PRO A 815 9.43 -10.76 -38.24
CA PRO A 815 9.57 -12.14 -38.64
C PRO A 815 10.91 -12.56 -39.26
N THR A 816 11.67 -11.62 -39.79
CA THR A 816 12.93 -11.86 -40.52
C THR A 816 14.15 -11.23 -39.85
N ALA A 817 13.98 -10.53 -38.75
CA ALA A 817 15.09 -9.95 -37.98
C ALA A 817 15.83 -11.07 -37.20
N PRO A 818 17.13 -10.91 -36.92
CA PRO A 818 17.78 -11.79 -35.96
C PRO A 818 17.21 -11.62 -34.57
N ALA A 819 17.28 -12.67 -33.75
CA ALA A 819 17.04 -12.57 -32.33
C ALA A 819 18.21 -11.83 -31.68
N GLU A 820 17.92 -10.80 -30.87
CA GLU A 820 18.96 -9.99 -30.22
C GLU A 820 18.67 -9.80 -28.73
N PHE A 821 19.67 -9.95 -27.88
CA PHE A 821 19.61 -9.60 -26.45
C PHE A 821 19.96 -8.13 -26.30
N THR A 822 18.98 -7.31 -25.87
CA THR A 822 19.11 -5.84 -25.84
C THR A 822 18.44 -5.25 -24.59
N ASP A 823 18.69 -3.98 -24.34
CA ASP A 823 17.86 -3.17 -23.44
C ASP A 823 16.47 -3.04 -24.04
N VAL A 824 15.48 -3.25 -23.18
CA VAL A 824 14.05 -3.12 -23.49
C VAL A 824 13.46 -2.15 -22.48
N PHE A 825 12.77 -1.11 -22.93
CA PHE A 825 12.32 -0.05 -22.04
C PHE A 825 10.89 0.42 -22.31
N HIS A 826 10.27 1.00 -21.28
CA HIS A 826 9.07 1.81 -21.41
C HIS A 826 9.45 3.27 -21.08
N PRO A 827 9.17 4.25 -21.98
CA PRO A 827 9.57 5.63 -21.76
C PRO A 827 8.71 6.32 -20.70
N VAL A 828 9.27 7.32 -20.02
CA VAL A 828 8.45 8.27 -19.24
C VAL A 828 7.56 9.07 -20.18
N GLU A 829 6.36 9.40 -19.69
CA GLU A 829 5.48 10.28 -20.46
C GLU A 829 6.13 11.66 -20.65
N PRO A 830 6.02 12.28 -21.84
CA PRO A 830 6.58 13.61 -22.12
C PRO A 830 5.84 14.67 -21.31
N PHE A 831 6.26 15.94 -21.45
CA PHE A 831 5.54 17.05 -20.80
C PHE A 831 4.04 16.96 -21.05
N GLN A 832 3.26 17.04 -19.95
CA GLN A 832 1.82 17.13 -20.04
C GLN A 832 1.25 18.07 -18.97
N ALA A 833 0.09 18.62 -19.28
CA ALA A 833 -0.65 19.51 -18.39
C ALA A 833 -2.08 19.00 -18.22
N ARG A 834 -2.57 19.02 -16.97
CA ARG A 834 -3.95 18.75 -16.60
C ARG A 834 -4.53 19.95 -15.86
N PHE A 835 -5.82 20.20 -16.04
CA PHE A 835 -6.53 21.29 -15.40
C PHE A 835 -7.73 20.74 -14.65
N THR A 836 -7.89 21.17 -13.41
CA THR A 836 -8.89 20.68 -12.49
C THR A 836 -9.80 21.81 -12.03
N LEU A 837 -11.11 21.58 -12.05
CA LEU A 837 -12.12 22.43 -11.45
C LEU A 837 -12.83 21.66 -10.35
N ILE A 838 -12.79 22.18 -9.13
CA ILE A 838 -13.42 21.55 -7.97
C ILE A 838 -14.49 22.47 -7.40
N ARG A 839 -15.64 21.88 -7.11
CA ARG A 839 -16.71 22.51 -6.35
C ARG A 839 -16.96 21.74 -5.07
N THR A 840 -16.88 22.42 -3.94
CA THR A 840 -17.27 21.88 -2.64
C THR A 840 -18.66 22.39 -2.26
N PHE A 841 -19.42 21.57 -1.51
CA PHE A 841 -20.78 21.88 -1.08
C PHE A 841 -21.15 21.12 0.20
N GLY A 842 -22.27 21.50 0.83
CA GLY A 842 -22.66 20.98 2.15
C GLY A 842 -22.12 21.85 3.29
N ALA A 843 -22.46 21.54 4.52
CA ALA A 843 -21.91 22.22 5.69
C ALA A 843 -20.49 21.71 5.99
N LYS A 844 -19.59 22.66 6.33
CA LYS A 844 -18.31 22.32 6.96
C LYS A 844 -18.57 21.69 8.31
#